data_7b227d5a63fce5c840d03ddcffe4e5de
#
_entry.id   7b227d5a63fce5c840d03ddcffe4e5de
#
_cell.length_a   1.000
_cell.length_b   1.000
_cell.length_c   1.000
_cell.angle_alpha   90.00
_cell.angle_beta   90.00
_cell.angle_gamma   90.00
#
_symmetry.space_group_name_H-M   'P 1'
#
loop_
_entity.id
_entity.type
_entity.pdbx_description
1 polymer ?
#
loop_
_entity_poly.entity_id
_entity_poly.type
_entity_poly.pdbx_seq_one_letter_code
_entity_poly.pdbx_strand_id
1 'polypeptide(L)'
;MRLTRRPRAALLALALSTALGGLAYAPAPTYAKPAAAADIVIPYEEFTLPNGLRVIVHTDRKAPIVAVNIWYHVGSKNESPGRTGFAHLFEHLMFQGSENHDGEFFTPFELVGATDQNGTTNQDRTNYFQNVPTTALDMALWMESDRMGHLLGAIDQKALDEQRGVVQNEKRQGENQPYGRRIMARMFEALYPAGHPYSWQTIGSMADLDAATLDDVKTWFRSWYGPNNAVLVLAGDIDVATAKEKVTRYFGDIPASATLADMKTHIPKHAQDTRETIPDRVPQVRLYRGWPVAEMGTRDAALLDLFAQVLGGSAASRFDTRLVHGDKIADQASAYQWSSEISGTFFLVSTVKEGVDPAKVEKALDEELKRLIAEGPTADELERAKVAGRAAFVRGIERIGGFGGKSDVLASCAVYQGTPDCYQEELDILANATAADVQAAAKKWLAGASHTILVQPSETPASALPETVFAAPATTPAATPKVDPKFKTVKTDVDRSAGVPKTTTFPDLKFPAVQRATLSNGMQVVLAERHETPVVQINVEFPGGYAADVGKKLGTASFALQMMDEGAGQYGALALAARKEALGAELSTAGGLDSASVGLSALTEKLEPSLDLLADVLRRPTFDPAEIERVRATWIAGIKQEKARPQTAALRTLPPLLYGAGHPYAIPFTGSGAEASIASLTRDDLVAFHRDWLPPDQARITVVGDTTLAQI
;
A
#
# COMPACT_ATOMS: atom_id res chain seq x y z
N MET A 1 -43.87 10.31 -72.83
CA MET A 1 -45.19 10.03 -73.44
C MET A 1 -45.95 9.12 -72.48
N ARG A 2 -47.04 9.68 -71.94
CA ARG A 2 -48.27 9.06 -71.39
C ARG A 2 -48.13 7.84 -70.48
N LEU A 3 -48.47 7.99 -69.12
CA LEU A 3 -49.83 7.85 -68.56
C LEU A 3 -50.27 6.36 -68.50
N THR A 4 -50.70 5.73 -67.46
CA THR A 4 -51.60 5.98 -66.34
C THR A 4 -51.97 4.65 -65.62
N ARG A 5 -52.24 4.73 -64.36
CA ARG A 5 -53.39 4.17 -63.62
C ARG A 5 -53.28 2.84 -62.92
N ARG A 6 -53.45 2.94 -61.62
CA ARG A 6 -53.98 1.93 -60.69
C ARG A 6 -55.42 1.50 -61.06
N PRO A 7 -55.88 0.33 -60.56
CA PRO A 7 -56.69 0.36 -59.35
C PRO A 7 -56.60 -0.92 -58.43
N ARG A 8 -57.09 -0.76 -57.33
CA ARG A 8 -57.53 -1.29 -56.09
C ARG A 8 -58.21 -2.68 -56.06
N ALA A 9 -58.13 -3.30 -54.83
CA ALA A 9 -59.07 -4.18 -54.13
C ALA A 9 -58.89 -5.70 -54.40
N ALA A 10 -59.04 -6.66 -53.49
CA ALA A 10 -59.62 -6.77 -52.17
C ALA A 10 -59.24 -8.11 -51.56
N LEU A 11 -59.20 -8.15 -50.22
CA LEU A 11 -59.36 -9.22 -49.26
C LEU A 11 -59.66 -10.65 -49.72
N LEU A 12 -58.85 -11.63 -49.22
CA LEU A 12 -59.40 -12.85 -48.62
C LEU A 12 -58.42 -13.39 -47.55
N ALA A 13 -58.94 -13.61 -46.33
CA ALA A 13 -58.26 -14.21 -45.22
C ALA A 13 -58.20 -15.74 -45.36
N LEU A 14 -57.01 -16.33 -45.06
CA LEU A 14 -56.94 -17.75 -44.73
C LEU A 14 -56.03 -17.91 -43.56
N ALA A 15 -56.60 -18.35 -42.42
CA ALA A 15 -55.89 -18.69 -41.20
C ALA A 15 -55.09 -19.98 -41.41
N LEU A 16 -53.77 -19.91 -41.11
CA LEU A 16 -52.97 -21.10 -40.80
C LEU A 16 -52.27 -20.84 -39.46
N SER A 17 -52.72 -21.59 -38.46
CA SER A 17 -52.15 -21.70 -37.13
C SER A 17 -50.79 -22.44 -37.23
N THR A 18 -49.71 -21.70 -36.93
CA THR A 18 -48.43 -22.29 -36.53
C THR A 18 -48.09 -21.80 -35.14
N ALA A 19 -48.08 -22.73 -34.22
CA ALA A 19 -47.60 -22.52 -32.85
C ALA A 19 -46.06 -22.24 -32.87
N LEU A 20 -45.69 -20.98 -32.68
CA LEU A 20 -44.33 -20.60 -32.32
C LEU A 20 -44.34 -20.33 -30.81
N GLY A 21 -43.62 -21.21 -30.06
CA GLY A 21 -43.39 -21.04 -28.66
C GLY A 21 -42.73 -19.69 -28.38
N GLY A 22 -43.42 -18.81 -27.65
CA GLY A 22 -42.89 -17.57 -27.16
C GLY A 22 -41.82 -17.88 -26.08
N LEU A 23 -40.55 -17.64 -26.43
CA LEU A 23 -39.50 -17.39 -25.43
C LEU A 23 -39.88 -16.06 -24.76
N ALA A 24 -40.45 -16.16 -23.58
CA ALA A 24 -40.63 -15.00 -22.72
C ALA A 24 -39.24 -14.46 -22.36
N TYR A 25 -38.90 -13.32 -22.94
CA TYR A 25 -37.78 -12.51 -22.42
C TYR A 25 -38.15 -12.15 -21.01
N ALA A 26 -37.47 -12.75 -20.02
CA ALA A 26 -37.47 -12.27 -18.65
C ALA A 26 -36.90 -10.83 -18.67
N PRO A 27 -37.59 -9.85 -18.07
CA PRO A 27 -37.00 -8.52 -17.96
C PRO A 27 -35.67 -8.65 -17.20
N ALA A 28 -34.62 -8.01 -17.72
CA ALA A 28 -33.35 -7.90 -17.02
C ALA A 28 -33.62 -7.38 -15.60
N PRO A 29 -32.97 -7.95 -14.57
CA PRO A 29 -33.17 -7.46 -13.23
C PRO A 29 -32.83 -5.98 -13.19
N THR A 30 -33.83 -5.15 -12.88
CA THR A 30 -33.63 -3.74 -12.55
C THR A 30 -32.87 -3.74 -11.24
N TYR A 31 -31.56 -3.56 -11.32
CA TYR A 31 -30.76 -3.26 -10.13
C TYR A 31 -31.37 -2.03 -9.48
N ALA A 32 -31.84 -2.17 -8.24
CA ALA A 32 -32.21 -1.03 -7.41
C ALA A 32 -31.01 -0.08 -7.40
N LYS A 33 -31.29 1.21 -7.63
CA LYS A 33 -30.26 2.26 -7.50
C LYS A 33 -29.59 2.04 -6.15
N PRO A 34 -28.26 1.94 -6.06
CA PRO A 34 -27.60 1.73 -4.78
C PRO A 34 -28.11 2.77 -3.79
N ALA A 35 -28.44 2.37 -2.57
CA ALA A 35 -28.63 3.33 -1.49
C ALA A 35 -27.41 4.24 -1.51
N ALA A 36 -27.64 5.56 -1.39
CA ALA A 36 -26.54 6.52 -1.38
C ALA A 36 -25.48 5.99 -0.42
N ALA A 37 -24.25 5.84 -0.93
CA ALA A 37 -23.16 5.28 -0.15
C ALA A 37 -23.14 6.02 1.19
N ALA A 38 -23.26 5.30 2.31
CA ALA A 38 -23.21 5.91 3.62
C ALA A 38 -21.92 6.74 3.67
N ASP A 39 -22.05 8.01 4.09
CA ASP A 39 -20.90 8.92 4.20
C ASP A 39 -19.87 8.25 5.11
N ILE A 40 -18.69 7.97 4.55
CA ILE A 40 -17.58 7.37 5.30
C ILE A 40 -17.00 8.47 6.17
N VAL A 41 -17.29 8.41 7.47
CA VAL A 41 -16.85 9.41 8.43
C VAL A 41 -15.98 8.76 9.50
N ILE A 42 -14.81 9.33 9.75
CA ILE A 42 -13.98 9.03 10.93
C ILE A 42 -14.26 10.15 11.94
N PRO A 43 -15.14 9.94 12.93
CA PRO A 43 -15.46 10.97 13.90
C PRO A 43 -14.24 11.30 14.75
N TYR A 44 -14.00 12.57 15.01
CA TYR A 44 -12.90 13.03 15.85
C TYR A 44 -13.27 14.26 16.65
N GLU A 45 -12.52 14.48 17.74
CA GLU A 45 -12.48 15.73 18.49
C GLU A 45 -11.04 16.24 18.49
N GLU A 46 -10.86 17.56 18.59
CA GLU A 46 -9.53 18.18 18.48
C GLU A 46 -9.32 19.26 19.55
N PHE A 47 -8.09 19.36 20.05
CA PHE A 47 -7.64 20.46 20.88
C PHE A 47 -6.15 20.75 20.65
N THR A 48 -5.73 21.96 21.03
CA THR A 48 -4.32 22.35 20.94
C THR A 48 -3.81 22.76 22.31
N LEU A 49 -2.63 22.27 22.72
CA LEU A 49 -1.97 22.69 23.93
C LEU A 49 -1.37 24.10 23.78
N PRO A 50 -1.14 24.84 24.89
CA PRO A 50 -0.51 26.17 24.85
C PRO A 50 0.88 26.20 24.19
N ASN A 51 1.62 25.10 24.21
CA ASN A 51 2.92 24.96 23.52
C ASN A 51 2.81 24.64 22.02
N GLY A 52 1.61 24.55 21.50
CA GLY A 52 1.34 24.34 20.09
C GLY A 52 1.08 22.89 19.64
N LEU A 53 1.21 21.91 20.54
CA LEU A 53 0.90 20.53 20.18
C LEU A 53 -0.58 20.38 19.84
N ARG A 54 -0.86 19.99 18.62
CA ARG A 54 -2.19 19.69 18.11
C ARG A 54 -2.53 18.24 18.41
N VAL A 55 -3.69 17.99 18.99
CA VAL A 55 -4.13 16.67 19.42
C VAL A 55 -5.47 16.34 18.83
N ILE A 56 -5.57 15.17 18.20
CA ILE A 56 -6.79 14.64 17.58
C ILE A 56 -7.15 13.34 18.30
N VAL A 57 -8.42 13.20 18.67
CA VAL A 57 -8.94 12.04 19.40
C VAL A 57 -10.07 11.40 18.60
N HIS A 58 -9.89 10.13 18.24
CA HIS A 58 -10.93 9.28 17.67
C HIS A 58 -11.33 8.21 18.68
N THR A 59 -12.53 8.33 19.26
CA THR A 59 -13.04 7.35 20.22
C THR A 59 -13.59 6.12 19.52
N ASP A 60 -12.99 4.95 19.81
CA ASP A 60 -13.44 3.64 19.34
C ASP A 60 -13.27 2.61 20.47
N ARG A 61 -14.39 2.21 21.10
CA ARG A 61 -14.40 1.38 22.34
C ARG A 61 -14.53 -0.13 22.09
N LYS A 62 -14.27 -0.61 20.86
CA LYS A 62 -14.45 -2.01 20.48
C LYS A 62 -13.43 -2.96 21.09
N ALA A 63 -12.22 -2.46 21.26
CA ALA A 63 -11.13 -3.18 21.90
C ALA A 63 -10.50 -2.26 22.94
N PRO A 64 -10.00 -2.79 24.07
CA PRO A 64 -9.38 -1.99 25.11
C PRO A 64 -7.93 -1.61 24.75
N ILE A 65 -7.75 -0.99 23.58
CA ILE A 65 -6.48 -0.54 23.03
C ILE A 65 -6.57 0.91 22.56
N VAL A 66 -5.43 1.60 22.54
CA VAL A 66 -5.29 2.95 22.01
C VAL A 66 -4.11 2.97 21.05
N ALA A 67 -4.34 3.42 19.82
CA ALA A 67 -3.29 3.79 18.89
C ALA A 67 -2.77 5.17 19.26
N VAL A 68 -1.47 5.26 19.50
CA VAL A 68 -0.74 6.51 19.72
C VAL A 68 0.10 6.75 18.48
N ASN A 69 -0.19 7.82 17.74
CA ASN A 69 0.47 8.14 16.48
C ASN A 69 0.89 9.61 16.50
N ILE A 70 2.20 9.87 16.45
CA ILE A 70 2.75 11.23 16.44
C ILE A 70 3.44 11.51 15.11
N TRP A 71 3.07 12.60 14.46
CA TRP A 71 3.63 13.05 13.21
C TRP A 71 4.35 14.37 13.41
N TYR A 72 5.63 14.42 13.03
CA TYR A 72 6.42 15.63 12.93
C TYR A 72 6.46 16.08 11.47
N HIS A 73 6.11 17.34 11.20
CA HIS A 73 6.14 17.91 9.85
C HIS A 73 7.57 18.26 9.44
N VAL A 74 8.40 17.23 9.38
CA VAL A 74 9.81 17.30 8.99
C VAL A 74 10.23 16.02 8.29
N GLY A 75 10.82 16.16 7.11
CA GLY A 75 11.35 15.07 6.32
C GLY A 75 12.60 15.47 5.56
N SER A 76 13.02 14.67 4.60
CA SER A 76 14.27 14.94 3.87
C SER A 76 14.19 16.23 3.02
N LYS A 77 13.00 16.76 2.69
CA LYS A 77 12.87 18.06 2.02
C LYS A 77 13.43 19.24 2.84
N ASN A 78 13.45 19.09 4.16
CA ASN A 78 13.92 20.13 5.08
C ASN A 78 15.45 20.11 5.25
N GLU A 79 16.13 19.13 4.68
CA GLU A 79 17.59 19.03 4.65
C GLU A 79 18.21 20.06 3.69
N SER A 80 19.49 20.30 3.87
CA SER A 80 20.26 21.14 2.96
C SER A 80 21.21 20.27 2.12
N PRO A 81 21.53 20.64 0.89
CA PRO A 81 22.61 20.02 0.14
C PRO A 81 23.90 19.90 0.97
N GLY A 82 24.57 18.75 0.93
CA GLY A 82 25.71 18.42 1.78
C GLY A 82 25.35 17.95 3.20
N ARG A 83 24.06 17.78 3.49
CA ARG A 83 23.51 17.28 4.77
C ARG A 83 22.30 16.39 4.55
N THR A 84 22.34 15.56 3.52
CA THR A 84 21.26 14.64 3.17
C THR A 84 21.28 13.40 4.05
N GLY A 85 20.11 12.84 4.36
CA GLY A 85 19.95 11.67 5.22
C GLY A 85 19.75 12.00 6.71
N PHE A 86 19.76 13.28 7.10
CA PHE A 86 19.63 13.71 8.49
C PHE A 86 18.26 13.38 9.09
N ALA A 87 17.18 13.56 8.33
CA ALA A 87 15.84 13.25 8.79
C ALA A 87 15.70 11.76 9.15
N HIS A 88 16.23 10.89 8.32
CA HIS A 88 16.20 9.44 8.54
C HIS A 88 17.19 8.99 9.63
N LEU A 89 18.42 9.54 9.65
CA LEU A 89 19.35 9.28 10.74
C LEU A 89 18.76 9.70 12.11
N PHE A 90 18.01 10.81 12.12
CA PHE A 90 17.35 11.27 13.33
C PHE A 90 16.19 10.38 13.74
N GLU A 91 15.43 9.81 12.80
CA GLU A 91 14.44 8.76 13.11
C GLU A 91 15.09 7.62 13.91
N HIS A 92 16.24 7.11 13.46
CA HIS A 92 16.98 6.06 14.15
C HIS A 92 17.44 6.48 15.55
N LEU A 93 17.92 7.69 15.72
CA LEU A 93 18.33 8.23 17.02
C LEU A 93 17.16 8.33 17.99
N MET A 94 15.94 8.54 17.50
CA MET A 94 14.73 8.60 18.33
C MET A 94 14.31 7.23 18.88
N PHE A 95 14.86 6.13 18.38
CA PHE A 95 14.64 4.78 18.91
C PHE A 95 15.68 4.37 19.97
N GLN A 96 16.69 5.19 20.17
CA GLN A 96 17.64 4.99 21.27
C GLN A 96 17.07 5.51 22.59
N GLY A 97 17.81 5.49 23.63
CA GLY A 97 17.42 6.03 24.93
C GLY A 97 17.10 7.53 24.90
N SER A 98 16.46 7.98 25.96
CA SER A 98 16.22 9.37 26.29
C SER A 98 16.88 9.72 27.65
N GLU A 99 16.82 10.97 28.09
CA GLU A 99 17.48 11.41 29.33
C GLU A 99 16.98 10.68 30.60
N ASN A 100 15.74 10.15 30.55
CA ASN A 100 15.11 9.48 31.67
C ASN A 100 14.82 7.99 31.43
N HIS A 101 15.20 7.48 30.25
CA HIS A 101 15.09 6.08 29.86
C HIS A 101 16.35 5.62 29.12
N ASP A 102 17.14 4.79 29.78
CA ASP A 102 18.30 4.15 29.18
C ASP A 102 17.90 2.82 28.56
N GLY A 103 18.16 2.67 27.24
CA GLY A 103 17.83 1.48 26.48
C GLY A 103 16.99 1.77 25.25
N GLU A 104 16.65 0.70 24.51
CA GLU A 104 15.89 0.79 23.27
C GLU A 104 14.43 1.18 23.55
N PHE A 105 13.91 2.08 22.72
CA PHE A 105 12.57 2.67 22.87
C PHE A 105 11.45 1.62 22.87
N PHE A 106 11.56 0.56 22.08
CA PHE A 106 10.51 -0.46 21.97
C PHE A 106 10.45 -1.44 23.15
N THR A 107 11.51 -1.59 23.91
CA THR A 107 11.55 -2.59 25.00
C THR A 107 10.40 -2.46 26.00
N PRO A 108 10.04 -1.29 26.54
CA PRO A 108 8.87 -1.17 27.42
C PRO A 108 7.54 -1.52 26.73
N PHE A 109 7.42 -1.24 25.45
CA PHE A 109 6.21 -1.52 24.66
C PHE A 109 6.03 -3.02 24.41
N GLU A 110 7.11 -3.75 24.14
CA GLU A 110 7.07 -5.22 23.99
C GLU A 110 6.58 -5.90 25.26
N LEU A 111 7.02 -5.41 26.42
CA LEU A 111 6.63 -5.96 27.73
C LEU A 111 5.13 -5.83 28.03
N VAL A 112 4.44 -4.89 27.42
CA VAL A 112 2.99 -4.67 27.60
C VAL A 112 2.16 -5.22 26.44
N GLY A 113 2.78 -5.89 25.48
CA GLY A 113 2.09 -6.47 24.32
C GLY A 113 1.60 -5.44 23.33
N ALA A 114 2.32 -4.34 23.14
CA ALA A 114 2.04 -3.36 22.10
C ALA A 114 2.17 -3.98 20.71
N THR A 115 1.38 -3.48 19.76
CA THR A 115 1.39 -3.91 18.36
C THR A 115 1.60 -2.72 17.41
N ASP A 116 1.87 -3.00 16.15
CA ASP A 116 2.07 -1.99 15.09
C ASP A 116 3.12 -0.92 15.46
N GLN A 117 4.16 -1.32 16.19
CA GLN A 117 5.23 -0.41 16.59
C GLN A 117 6.12 -0.11 15.40
N ASN A 118 6.27 1.17 15.05
CA ASN A 118 7.18 1.58 13.98
C ASN A 118 7.49 3.09 14.04
N GLY A 119 8.48 3.50 13.26
CA GLY A 119 8.72 4.87 12.84
C GLY A 119 9.05 4.89 11.36
N THR A 120 8.76 5.98 10.68
CA THR A 120 9.11 6.17 9.28
C THR A 120 9.44 7.61 8.94
N THR A 121 10.32 7.79 7.99
CA THR A 121 10.65 9.09 7.41
C THR A 121 10.48 9.03 5.90
N ASN A 122 9.86 10.06 5.34
CA ASN A 122 9.83 10.30 3.91
C ASN A 122 10.33 11.71 3.58
N GLN A 123 10.05 12.18 2.38
CA GLN A 123 10.44 13.54 1.98
C GLN A 123 9.78 14.61 2.85
N ASP A 124 8.56 14.39 3.35
CA ASP A 124 7.69 15.44 3.89
C ASP A 124 7.47 15.35 5.39
N ARG A 125 7.59 14.16 6.00
CA ARG A 125 7.29 13.95 7.41
C ARG A 125 8.14 12.84 8.04
N THR A 126 8.21 12.84 9.38
CA THR A 126 8.68 11.73 10.22
C THR A 126 7.58 11.40 11.22
N ASN A 127 7.22 10.13 11.36
CA ASN A 127 6.21 9.70 12.32
C ASN A 127 6.65 8.49 13.14
N TYR A 128 5.99 8.34 14.29
CA TYR A 128 6.15 7.21 15.19
C TYR A 128 4.78 6.77 15.69
N PHE A 129 4.56 5.47 15.77
CA PHE A 129 3.26 4.96 16.20
C PHE A 129 3.37 3.57 16.84
N GLN A 130 2.42 3.29 17.71
CA GLN A 130 2.19 2.01 18.38
C GLN A 130 0.75 1.91 18.83
N ASN A 131 0.23 0.67 18.91
CA ASN A 131 -1.02 0.39 19.57
C ASN A 131 -0.71 -0.22 20.95
N VAL A 132 -1.30 0.32 22.00
CA VAL A 132 -1.07 -0.13 23.38
C VAL A 132 -2.39 -0.51 24.07
N PRO A 133 -2.39 -1.47 25.02
CA PRO A 133 -3.52 -1.65 25.93
C PRO A 133 -3.84 -0.35 26.66
N THR A 134 -5.12 -0.09 26.93
CA THR A 134 -5.57 1.15 27.63
C THR A 134 -4.83 1.40 28.95
N THR A 135 -4.45 0.35 29.67
CA THR A 135 -3.68 0.40 30.91
C THR A 135 -2.22 0.79 30.72
N ALA A 136 -1.70 0.74 29.51
CA ALA A 136 -0.33 1.15 29.16
C ALA A 136 -0.26 2.55 28.52
N LEU A 137 -1.39 3.27 28.42
CA LEU A 137 -1.44 4.58 27.77
C LEU A 137 -0.53 5.62 28.48
N ASP A 138 -0.49 5.63 29.82
CA ASP A 138 0.39 6.52 30.57
C ASP A 138 1.88 6.26 30.25
N MET A 139 2.26 4.99 30.13
CA MET A 139 3.60 4.60 29.71
C MET A 139 3.91 5.10 28.29
N ALA A 140 2.99 4.90 27.35
CA ALA A 140 3.17 5.33 25.97
C ALA A 140 3.31 6.85 25.84
N LEU A 141 2.45 7.62 26.50
CA LEU A 141 2.53 9.09 26.49
C LEU A 141 3.78 9.60 27.22
N TRP A 142 4.20 8.92 28.27
CA TRP A 142 5.46 9.24 28.96
C TRP A 142 6.65 9.03 28.03
N MET A 143 6.76 7.88 27.37
CA MET A 143 7.84 7.54 26.44
C MET A 143 7.89 8.54 25.26
N GLU A 144 6.74 8.82 24.62
CA GLU A 144 6.65 9.77 23.52
C GLU A 144 7.04 11.19 23.93
N SER A 145 6.59 11.63 25.11
CA SER A 145 6.92 12.95 25.62
C SER A 145 8.37 13.07 26.11
N ASP A 146 8.95 11.97 26.61
CA ASP A 146 10.35 11.96 27.00
C ASP A 146 11.28 12.11 25.80
N ARG A 147 11.04 11.35 24.72
CA ARG A 147 11.82 11.55 23.49
C ARG A 147 11.55 12.89 22.78
N MET A 148 10.35 13.48 22.91
CA MET A 148 10.09 14.81 22.36
C MET A 148 10.79 15.93 23.14
N GLY A 149 10.81 15.85 24.45
CA GLY A 149 11.30 16.93 25.31
C GLY A 149 12.67 16.72 25.93
N HIS A 150 13.11 15.46 26.07
CA HIS A 150 14.28 15.05 26.88
C HIS A 150 15.19 14.05 26.15
N LEU A 151 15.44 14.27 24.85
CA LEU A 151 16.26 13.38 24.02
C LEU A 151 17.74 13.82 23.98
N LEU A 152 17.99 15.15 23.93
CA LEU A 152 19.31 15.67 23.54
C LEU A 152 20.43 15.35 24.49
N GLY A 153 20.12 15.17 25.79
CA GLY A 153 21.10 14.76 26.78
C GLY A 153 21.57 13.32 26.66
N ALA A 154 20.74 12.46 26.06
CA ALA A 154 21.06 11.05 25.83
C ALA A 154 21.83 10.81 24.53
N ILE A 155 21.77 11.73 23.57
CA ILE A 155 22.49 11.59 22.30
C ILE A 155 23.95 12.02 22.49
N ASP A 156 24.84 11.04 22.51
CA ASP A 156 26.28 11.21 22.55
C ASP A 156 26.95 10.81 21.21
N GLN A 157 28.26 10.94 21.11
CA GLN A 157 29.00 10.59 19.91
C GLN A 157 28.89 9.10 19.58
N LYS A 158 28.84 8.24 20.61
CA LYS A 158 28.72 6.79 20.42
C LYS A 158 27.39 6.43 19.77
N ALA A 159 26.27 6.94 20.28
CA ALA A 159 24.93 6.72 19.71
C ALA A 159 24.86 7.22 18.26
N LEU A 160 25.43 8.39 17.98
CA LEU A 160 25.50 8.92 16.61
C LEU A 160 26.29 7.99 15.67
N ASP A 161 27.47 7.52 16.09
CA ASP A 161 28.32 6.68 15.27
C ASP A 161 27.70 5.30 15.02
N GLU A 162 27.03 4.73 16.02
CA GLU A 162 26.30 3.46 15.90
C GLU A 162 25.14 3.60 14.91
N GLN A 163 24.28 4.60 15.06
CA GLN A 163 23.11 4.77 14.17
C GLN A 163 23.51 5.20 12.75
N ARG A 164 24.58 6.00 12.61
CA ARG A 164 25.18 6.26 11.29
C ARG A 164 25.56 4.95 10.58
N GLY A 165 26.20 4.04 11.31
CA GLY A 165 26.60 2.73 10.79
C GLY A 165 25.38 1.89 10.34
N VAL A 166 24.28 1.93 11.10
CA VAL A 166 23.02 1.25 10.75
C VAL A 166 22.44 1.82 9.48
N VAL A 167 22.25 3.13 9.38
CA VAL A 167 21.67 3.82 8.19
C VAL A 167 22.53 3.57 6.95
N GLN A 168 23.87 3.62 7.09
CA GLN A 168 24.77 3.30 5.98
C GLN A 168 24.67 1.84 5.53
N ASN A 169 24.44 0.92 6.46
CA ASN A 169 24.25 -0.49 6.14
C ASN A 169 22.92 -0.73 5.42
N GLU A 170 21.85 -0.10 5.87
CA GLU A 170 20.54 -0.14 5.19
C GLU A 170 20.63 0.43 3.75
N LYS A 171 21.37 1.53 3.60
CA LYS A 171 21.61 2.10 2.28
C LYS A 171 22.30 1.09 1.37
N ARG A 172 23.41 0.48 1.83
CA ARG A 172 24.13 -0.57 1.07
C ARG A 172 23.22 -1.75 0.74
N GLN A 173 22.42 -2.21 1.70
CA GLN A 173 21.48 -3.32 1.47
C GLN A 173 20.42 -2.95 0.43
N GLY A 174 19.82 -1.77 0.53
CA GLY A 174 18.80 -1.32 -0.40
C GLY A 174 19.31 -1.05 -1.81
N GLU A 175 20.57 -0.59 -1.96
CA GLU A 175 21.19 -0.34 -3.25
C GLU A 175 21.70 -1.61 -3.94
N ASN A 176 22.11 -2.63 -3.17
CA ASN A 176 22.62 -3.90 -3.69
C ASN A 176 21.51 -4.89 -4.09
N GLN A 177 20.26 -4.58 -3.87
CA GLN A 177 19.16 -5.41 -4.35
C GLN A 177 18.96 -5.26 -5.86
N PRO A 178 18.50 -6.29 -6.57
CA PRO A 178 18.08 -6.17 -7.97
C PRO A 178 17.05 -5.05 -8.13
N TYR A 179 17.27 -4.15 -9.09
CA TYR A 179 16.46 -2.93 -9.28
C TYR A 179 16.38 -2.07 -8.01
N GLY A 180 17.50 -1.97 -7.29
CA GLY A 180 17.58 -1.37 -5.97
C GLY A 180 17.42 0.15 -5.95
N ARG A 181 17.57 0.73 -4.75
CA ARG A 181 17.33 2.17 -4.48
C ARG A 181 18.13 3.11 -5.36
N ARG A 182 19.28 2.69 -5.91
CA ARG A 182 20.11 3.52 -6.82
C ARG A 182 19.33 3.93 -8.09
N ILE A 183 18.47 3.06 -8.61
CA ILE A 183 17.64 3.37 -9.79
C ILE A 183 16.70 4.54 -9.50
N MET A 184 16.02 4.50 -8.36
CA MET A 184 15.11 5.58 -7.96
C MET A 184 15.85 6.86 -7.61
N ALA A 185 17.06 6.77 -7.02
CA ALA A 185 17.92 7.95 -6.80
C ALA A 185 18.20 8.67 -8.12
N ARG A 186 18.63 7.92 -9.14
CA ARG A 186 18.89 8.48 -10.49
C ARG A 186 17.65 9.09 -11.11
N MET A 187 16.46 8.47 -10.89
CA MET A 187 15.19 9.01 -11.38
C MET A 187 14.89 10.37 -10.75
N PHE A 188 14.98 10.49 -9.42
CA PHE A 188 14.71 11.76 -8.73
C PHE A 188 15.75 12.84 -9.07
N GLU A 189 17.04 12.50 -9.16
CA GLU A 189 18.09 13.39 -9.59
C GLU A 189 17.86 13.96 -11.02
N ALA A 190 17.26 13.15 -11.90
CA ALA A 190 16.94 13.58 -13.26
C ALA A 190 15.63 14.39 -13.36
N LEU A 191 14.63 14.06 -12.54
CA LEU A 191 13.33 14.74 -12.54
C LEU A 191 13.37 16.08 -11.81
N TYR A 192 14.20 16.21 -10.77
CA TYR A 192 14.26 17.40 -9.94
C TYR A 192 15.61 18.10 -10.11
N PRO A 193 15.66 19.42 -10.38
CA PRO A 193 16.92 20.13 -10.56
C PRO A 193 17.77 20.11 -9.29
N ALA A 194 19.09 20.18 -9.45
CA ALA A 194 20.02 20.22 -8.33
C ALA A 194 19.64 21.31 -7.33
N GLY A 195 19.51 20.93 -6.06
CA GLY A 195 19.07 21.82 -4.98
C GLY A 195 17.56 21.85 -4.77
N HIS A 196 16.76 21.20 -5.60
CA HIS A 196 15.37 20.95 -5.29
C HIS A 196 15.26 19.95 -4.12
N PRO A 197 14.37 20.17 -3.12
CA PRO A 197 14.26 19.29 -1.95
C PRO A 197 14.00 17.81 -2.25
N TYR A 198 13.45 17.48 -3.41
CA TYR A 198 13.20 16.11 -3.85
C TYR A 198 14.27 15.55 -4.80
N SER A 199 15.37 16.26 -5.04
CA SER A 199 16.46 15.76 -5.87
C SER A 199 17.35 14.70 -5.18
N TRP A 200 17.24 14.53 -3.87
CA TRP A 200 17.91 13.48 -3.10
C TRP A 200 16.93 12.54 -2.41
N GLN A 201 17.42 11.38 -2.05
CA GLN A 201 16.63 10.38 -1.32
C GLN A 201 16.70 10.60 0.19
N THR A 202 15.65 10.20 0.88
CA THR A 202 15.53 10.26 2.35
C THR A 202 16.68 9.55 3.08
N ILE A 203 17.22 8.45 2.50
CA ILE A 203 18.38 7.75 3.08
C ILE A 203 19.67 8.56 3.04
N GLY A 204 19.74 9.62 2.24
CA GLY A 204 20.89 10.50 2.09
C GLY A 204 22.07 9.92 1.33
N SER A 205 23.18 10.69 1.24
CA SER A 205 24.43 10.25 0.67
C SER A 205 25.38 9.68 1.72
N MET A 206 26.27 8.75 1.32
CA MET A 206 27.30 8.23 2.24
C MET A 206 28.20 9.33 2.77
N ALA A 207 28.59 10.27 1.88
CA ALA A 207 29.48 11.38 2.25
C ALA A 207 28.83 12.33 3.27
N ASP A 208 27.54 12.63 3.11
CA ASP A 208 26.81 13.50 4.03
C ASP A 208 26.60 12.84 5.39
N LEU A 209 26.29 11.52 5.39
CA LEU A 209 26.19 10.73 6.63
C LEU A 209 27.53 10.68 7.38
N ASP A 210 28.65 10.50 6.67
CA ASP A 210 29.98 10.51 7.27
C ASP A 210 30.33 11.88 7.87
N ALA A 211 29.89 12.97 7.23
CA ALA A 211 30.15 14.34 7.66
C ALA A 211 29.24 14.80 8.81
N ALA A 212 28.20 14.04 9.17
CA ALA A 212 27.25 14.39 10.21
C ALA A 212 27.93 14.54 11.58
N THR A 213 27.78 15.69 12.22
CA THR A 213 28.32 15.98 13.55
C THR A 213 27.23 15.94 14.63
N LEU A 214 27.64 15.77 15.89
CA LEU A 214 26.70 15.81 17.02
C LEU A 214 25.98 17.17 17.12
N ASP A 215 26.67 18.28 16.81
CA ASP A 215 26.06 19.62 16.83
C ASP A 215 25.01 19.78 15.72
N ASP A 216 25.24 19.19 14.56
CA ASP A 216 24.26 19.19 13.46
C ASP A 216 22.99 18.46 13.88
N VAL A 217 23.12 17.26 14.48
CA VAL A 217 22.02 16.45 14.99
C VAL A 217 21.23 17.21 16.05
N LYS A 218 21.91 17.82 17.04
CA LYS A 218 21.26 18.61 18.08
C LYS A 218 20.57 19.86 17.56
N THR A 219 21.14 20.48 16.52
CA THR A 219 20.54 21.65 15.86
C THR A 219 19.29 21.26 15.10
N TRP A 220 19.34 20.12 14.38
CA TRP A 220 18.19 19.56 13.66
C TRP A 220 17.01 19.32 14.61
N PHE A 221 17.23 18.64 15.73
CA PHE A 221 16.20 18.40 16.73
C PHE A 221 15.56 19.70 17.24
N ARG A 222 16.37 20.65 17.70
CA ARG A 222 15.85 21.92 18.23
C ARG A 222 15.05 22.71 17.20
N SER A 223 15.35 22.52 15.92
CA SER A 223 14.65 23.21 14.85
C SER A 223 13.30 22.58 14.51
N TRP A 224 13.20 21.24 14.53
CA TRP A 224 12.09 20.55 13.89
C TRP A 224 11.23 19.71 14.82
N TYR A 225 11.76 19.20 15.96
CA TYR A 225 11.08 18.23 16.81
C TYR A 225 10.43 18.89 18.04
N GLY A 226 9.72 19.97 17.85
CA GLY A 226 8.95 20.60 18.92
C GLY A 226 7.46 20.34 18.80
N PRO A 227 6.69 20.51 19.89
CA PRO A 227 5.26 20.27 19.93
C PRO A 227 4.47 21.10 18.90
N ASN A 228 4.90 22.32 18.59
CA ASN A 228 4.28 23.20 17.61
C ASN A 228 4.49 22.76 16.14
N ASN A 229 5.32 21.75 15.89
CA ASN A 229 5.56 21.13 14.58
C ASN A 229 5.08 19.66 14.57
N ALA A 230 4.23 19.29 15.51
CA ALA A 230 3.74 17.92 15.67
C ALA A 230 2.22 17.85 15.77
N VAL A 231 1.67 16.73 15.28
CA VAL A 231 0.28 16.31 15.49
C VAL A 231 0.31 14.96 16.21
N LEU A 232 -0.39 14.88 17.34
CA LEU A 232 -0.61 13.64 18.08
C LEU A 232 -2.03 13.16 17.85
N VAL A 233 -2.18 11.94 17.34
CA VAL A 233 -3.49 11.29 17.21
C VAL A 233 -3.59 10.14 18.19
N LEU A 234 -4.67 10.16 18.99
CA LEU A 234 -5.08 9.08 19.88
C LEU A 234 -6.36 8.46 19.33
N ALA A 235 -6.29 7.19 18.92
CA ALA A 235 -7.45 6.50 18.37
C ALA A 235 -7.71 5.18 19.10
N GLY A 236 -8.93 4.96 19.58
CA GLY A 236 -9.27 3.73 20.30
C GLY A 236 -10.11 3.98 21.55
N ASP A 237 -9.95 3.16 22.58
CA ASP A 237 -10.73 3.27 23.82
C ASP A 237 -10.23 4.41 24.72
N ILE A 238 -10.45 5.62 24.27
CA ILE A 238 -10.14 6.88 24.94
C ILE A 238 -11.18 7.93 24.58
N ASP A 239 -11.53 8.81 25.53
CA ASP A 239 -12.33 10.00 25.30
C ASP A 239 -11.47 11.27 25.32
N VAL A 240 -12.01 12.36 24.79
CA VAL A 240 -11.31 13.64 24.67
C VAL A 240 -10.93 14.25 26.04
N ALA A 241 -11.74 14.06 27.07
CA ALA A 241 -11.47 14.60 28.40
C ALA A 241 -10.24 13.93 29.03
N THR A 242 -10.19 12.60 28.98
CA THR A 242 -9.05 11.78 29.44
C THR A 242 -7.81 12.08 28.59
N ALA A 243 -7.94 12.18 27.26
CA ALA A 243 -6.86 12.55 26.37
C ALA A 243 -6.26 13.91 26.74
N LYS A 244 -7.12 14.92 26.93
CA LYS A 244 -6.68 16.28 27.27
C LYS A 244 -5.94 16.33 28.63
N GLU A 245 -6.45 15.64 29.64
CA GLU A 245 -5.78 15.53 30.94
C GLU A 245 -4.38 14.92 30.79
N LYS A 246 -4.32 13.72 30.21
CA LYS A 246 -3.06 12.97 30.10
C LYS A 246 -2.05 13.67 29.18
N VAL A 247 -2.47 14.14 27.99
CA VAL A 247 -1.56 14.83 27.07
C VAL A 247 -1.06 16.14 27.67
N THR A 248 -1.90 16.92 28.35
CA THR A 248 -1.45 18.13 29.05
C THR A 248 -0.42 17.80 30.12
N ARG A 249 -0.63 16.72 30.89
CA ARG A 249 0.27 16.25 31.92
C ARG A 249 1.65 15.86 31.38
N TYR A 250 1.71 15.08 30.29
CA TYR A 250 2.97 14.56 29.77
C TYR A 250 3.70 15.52 28.82
N PHE A 251 2.97 16.31 28.03
CA PHE A 251 3.56 17.15 26.97
C PHE A 251 3.52 18.65 27.27
N GLY A 252 2.79 19.09 28.28
CA GLY A 252 2.52 20.50 28.51
C GLY A 252 3.73 21.34 28.89
N ASP A 253 4.76 20.77 29.49
CA ASP A 253 6.01 21.44 29.90
C ASP A 253 7.08 21.49 28.80
N ILE A 254 6.87 20.77 27.69
CA ILE A 254 7.83 20.74 26.58
C ILE A 254 7.79 22.07 25.82
N PRO A 255 8.94 22.75 25.67
CA PRO A 255 8.98 24.03 24.95
C PRO A 255 8.77 23.84 23.44
N ALA A 256 8.15 24.82 22.82
CA ALA A 256 8.00 24.85 21.36
C ALA A 256 9.37 24.95 20.66
N SER A 257 9.48 24.37 19.49
CA SER A 257 10.61 24.59 18.58
C SER A 257 10.49 25.94 17.86
N ALA A 258 11.48 26.26 17.06
CA ALA A 258 11.45 27.45 16.23
C ALA A 258 10.24 27.45 15.28
N THR A 259 9.74 28.63 14.97
CA THR A 259 8.68 28.76 13.95
C THR A 259 9.30 28.59 12.57
N LEU A 260 8.82 27.60 11.85
CA LEU A 260 9.30 27.23 10.52
C LEU A 260 8.34 27.76 9.47
N ALA A 261 8.89 28.11 8.32
CA ALA A 261 8.07 28.49 7.18
C ALA A 261 7.73 27.24 6.35
N ASP A 262 6.48 27.13 5.95
CA ASP A 262 6.05 26.07 5.03
C ASP A 262 6.78 26.21 3.68
N MET A 263 7.21 25.09 3.13
CA MET A 263 7.75 25.05 1.79
C MET A 263 6.63 25.26 0.77
N LYS A 264 6.93 26.07 -0.24
CA LYS A 264 5.98 26.31 -1.33
C LYS A 264 6.08 25.21 -2.36
N THR A 265 4.96 24.87 -2.98
CA THR A 265 4.88 24.04 -4.18
C THR A 265 5.94 24.44 -5.19
N HIS A 266 6.70 23.47 -5.65
CA HIS A 266 7.74 23.63 -6.65
C HIS A 266 7.76 22.43 -7.59
N ILE A 267 7.05 22.52 -8.70
CA ILE A 267 6.96 21.44 -9.68
C ILE A 267 7.84 21.81 -10.88
N PRO A 268 8.96 21.09 -11.11
CA PRO A 268 9.84 21.36 -12.24
C PRO A 268 9.15 21.07 -13.58
N LYS A 269 9.55 21.80 -14.62
CA LYS A 269 9.14 21.54 -15.99
C LYS A 269 10.38 21.25 -16.83
N HIS A 270 10.38 20.11 -17.49
CA HIS A 270 11.45 19.72 -18.40
C HIS A 270 11.18 20.27 -19.80
N ALA A 271 12.24 20.74 -20.47
CA ALA A 271 12.14 21.29 -21.83
C ALA A 271 12.07 20.17 -22.89
N GLN A 272 12.62 18.99 -22.61
CA GLN A 272 12.69 17.86 -23.52
C GLN A 272 12.80 16.55 -22.73
N ASP A 273 12.43 15.46 -23.38
CA ASP A 273 12.65 14.11 -22.83
C ASP A 273 14.12 13.85 -22.63
N THR A 274 14.43 13.18 -21.52
CA THR A 274 15.78 12.72 -21.19
C THR A 274 15.81 11.22 -20.95
N ARG A 275 17.00 10.60 -21.12
CA ARG A 275 17.12 9.14 -21.03
C ARG A 275 18.46 8.74 -20.43
N GLU A 276 18.41 7.68 -19.62
CA GLU A 276 19.60 7.02 -19.09
C GLU A 276 19.49 5.50 -19.25
N THR A 277 20.62 4.82 -19.45
CA THR A 277 20.69 3.35 -19.39
C THR A 277 21.59 2.97 -18.23
N ILE A 278 21.07 2.14 -17.33
CA ILE A 278 21.76 1.73 -16.10
C ILE A 278 22.02 0.22 -16.15
N PRO A 279 23.28 -0.23 -16.03
CA PRO A 279 23.60 -1.64 -15.84
C PRO A 279 23.21 -2.07 -14.42
N ASP A 280 22.67 -3.30 -14.27
CA ASP A 280 22.41 -3.88 -12.95
C ASP A 280 22.44 -5.42 -12.99
N ARG A 281 22.67 -6.05 -11.83
CA ARG A 281 22.63 -7.52 -11.67
C ARG A 281 21.20 -8.01 -11.58
N VAL A 282 20.50 -7.96 -12.69
CA VAL A 282 19.07 -8.29 -12.81
C VAL A 282 18.84 -9.33 -13.90
N PRO A 283 17.78 -10.15 -13.79
CA PRO A 283 17.50 -11.18 -14.79
C PRO A 283 16.90 -10.61 -16.08
N GLN A 284 16.26 -9.44 -16.04
CA GLN A 284 15.49 -8.91 -17.15
C GLN A 284 15.67 -7.40 -17.28
N VAL A 285 15.41 -6.89 -18.47
CA VAL A 285 15.34 -5.46 -18.71
C VAL A 285 14.10 -4.88 -18.02
N ARG A 286 14.25 -3.74 -17.36
CA ARG A 286 13.13 -2.98 -16.80
C ARG A 286 13.20 -1.52 -17.22
N LEU A 287 12.06 -1.01 -17.66
CA LEU A 287 11.89 0.38 -18.06
C LEU A 287 11.16 1.13 -16.96
N TYR A 288 11.67 2.31 -16.61
CA TYR A 288 11.04 3.29 -15.75
C TYR A 288 10.88 4.58 -16.52
N ARG A 289 9.74 5.26 -16.39
CA ARG A 289 9.54 6.61 -16.90
C ARG A 289 8.83 7.45 -15.87
N GLY A 290 9.27 8.71 -15.67
CA GLY A 290 8.74 9.59 -14.66
C GLY A 290 8.44 11.00 -15.17
N TRP A 291 7.43 11.64 -14.55
CA TRP A 291 7.05 13.04 -14.73
C TRP A 291 6.86 13.69 -13.37
N PRO A 292 7.39 14.90 -13.12
CA PRO A 292 6.89 15.72 -12.03
C PRO A 292 5.45 16.16 -12.32
N VAL A 293 4.57 16.01 -11.33
CA VAL A 293 3.13 16.28 -11.49
C VAL A 293 2.58 17.06 -10.29
N ALA A 294 1.27 17.27 -10.28
CA ALA A 294 0.55 17.96 -9.21
C ALA A 294 0.91 17.43 -7.82
N GLU A 295 1.01 18.34 -6.88
CA GLU A 295 1.26 18.08 -5.46
C GLU A 295 0.05 17.42 -4.77
N MET A 296 0.33 16.75 -3.65
CA MET A 296 -0.66 16.11 -2.78
C MET A 296 -1.78 17.08 -2.37
N GLY A 297 -3.01 16.54 -2.19
CA GLY A 297 -4.16 17.30 -1.74
C GLY A 297 -4.80 18.17 -2.82
N THR A 298 -4.32 18.14 -4.07
CA THR A 298 -4.96 18.84 -5.17
C THR A 298 -5.92 17.94 -5.94
N ARG A 299 -6.95 18.55 -6.54
CA ARG A 299 -7.87 17.85 -7.44
C ARG A 299 -7.15 17.13 -8.58
N ASP A 300 -6.12 17.77 -9.15
CA ASP A 300 -5.35 17.18 -10.26
C ASP A 300 -4.60 15.92 -9.82
N ALA A 301 -4.06 15.89 -8.59
CA ALA A 301 -3.41 14.69 -8.05
C ALA A 301 -4.41 13.53 -7.95
N ALA A 302 -5.59 13.75 -7.35
CA ALA A 302 -6.63 12.71 -7.25
C ALA A 302 -7.12 12.21 -8.63
N LEU A 303 -7.20 13.10 -9.62
CA LEU A 303 -7.56 12.73 -11.00
C LEU A 303 -6.46 11.93 -11.70
N LEU A 304 -5.19 12.21 -11.39
CA LEU A 304 -4.05 11.45 -11.92
C LEU A 304 -3.96 10.04 -11.29
N ASP A 305 -4.40 9.86 -10.04
CA ASP A 305 -4.52 8.53 -9.43
C ASP A 305 -5.57 7.68 -10.15
N LEU A 306 -6.73 8.26 -10.51
CA LEU A 306 -7.71 7.57 -11.35
C LEU A 306 -7.15 7.25 -12.74
N PHE A 307 -6.40 8.17 -13.35
CA PHE A 307 -5.75 7.92 -14.64
C PHE A 307 -4.72 6.78 -14.54
N ALA A 308 -3.91 6.76 -13.48
CA ALA A 308 -2.94 5.71 -13.23
C ALA A 308 -3.61 4.35 -13.06
N GLN A 309 -4.72 4.28 -12.30
CA GLN A 309 -5.48 3.05 -12.09
C GLN A 309 -5.98 2.47 -13.43
N VAL A 310 -6.55 3.29 -14.31
CA VAL A 310 -7.02 2.86 -15.63
C VAL A 310 -5.85 2.44 -16.53
N LEU A 311 -4.74 3.17 -16.49
CA LEU A 311 -3.60 2.92 -17.38
C LEU A 311 -2.83 1.64 -17.03
N GLY A 312 -2.51 1.45 -15.75
CA GLY A 312 -1.62 0.36 -15.30
C GLY A 312 -1.74 0.01 -13.82
N GLY A 313 -2.87 0.34 -13.15
CA GLY A 313 -3.05 0.10 -11.72
C GLY A 313 -3.53 -1.32 -11.36
N SER A 314 -3.88 -2.14 -12.34
CA SER A 314 -4.47 -3.46 -12.09
C SER A 314 -4.27 -4.44 -13.24
N ALA A 315 -4.63 -5.72 -13.00
CA ALA A 315 -4.63 -6.75 -14.02
C ALA A 315 -5.67 -6.52 -15.16
N ALA A 316 -6.68 -5.66 -14.93
CA ALA A 316 -7.65 -5.26 -15.96
C ALA A 316 -7.32 -3.92 -16.60
N SER A 317 -6.18 -3.32 -16.30
CA SER A 317 -5.70 -2.06 -16.86
C SER A 317 -5.34 -2.16 -18.32
N ARG A 318 -5.20 -1.00 -18.99
CA ARG A 318 -4.84 -0.97 -20.43
C ARG A 318 -3.45 -1.55 -20.67
N PHE A 319 -2.49 -1.28 -19.82
CA PHE A 319 -1.13 -1.83 -19.95
C PHE A 319 -1.13 -3.34 -19.80
N ASP A 320 -1.78 -3.88 -18.79
CA ASP A 320 -1.79 -5.31 -18.55
C ASP A 320 -2.53 -6.04 -19.70
N THR A 321 -3.70 -5.53 -20.07
CA THR A 321 -4.50 -6.06 -21.20
C THR A 321 -3.69 -6.12 -22.50
N ARG A 322 -2.93 -5.07 -22.83
CA ARG A 322 -2.19 -5.01 -24.10
C ARG A 322 -0.84 -5.69 -24.02
N LEU A 323 0.02 -5.29 -23.04
CA LEU A 323 1.42 -5.68 -23.06
C LEU A 323 1.64 -7.10 -22.50
N VAL A 324 0.84 -7.49 -21.48
CA VAL A 324 1.01 -8.79 -20.80
C VAL A 324 0.17 -9.88 -21.45
N HIS A 325 -1.12 -9.63 -21.65
CA HIS A 325 -2.07 -10.61 -22.19
C HIS A 325 -2.18 -10.58 -23.71
N GLY A 326 -2.21 -9.40 -24.34
CA GLY A 326 -2.36 -9.21 -25.77
C GLY A 326 -1.08 -9.47 -26.55
N ASP A 327 -0.17 -8.50 -26.56
CA ASP A 327 1.09 -8.54 -27.33
C ASP A 327 2.11 -9.51 -26.72
N LYS A 328 1.97 -9.84 -25.42
CA LYS A 328 2.84 -10.75 -24.64
C LYS A 328 4.32 -10.35 -24.69
N ILE A 329 4.58 -9.05 -24.61
CA ILE A 329 5.93 -8.45 -24.69
C ILE A 329 6.49 -8.02 -23.35
N ALA A 330 5.66 -7.97 -22.30
CA ALA A 330 6.06 -7.65 -20.93
C ALA A 330 5.56 -8.74 -19.97
N ASP A 331 6.29 -8.97 -18.88
CA ASP A 331 5.83 -9.81 -17.78
C ASP A 331 5.04 -9.00 -16.76
N GLN A 332 5.27 -7.68 -16.73
CA GLN A 332 4.55 -6.71 -15.90
C GLN A 332 4.59 -5.33 -16.55
N ALA A 333 3.50 -4.60 -16.45
CA ALA A 333 3.44 -3.17 -16.80
C ALA A 333 2.51 -2.45 -15.84
N SER A 334 2.96 -1.34 -15.25
CA SER A 334 2.21 -0.60 -14.24
C SER A 334 2.34 0.90 -14.43
N ALA A 335 1.33 1.62 -13.92
CA ALA A 335 1.31 3.06 -13.78
C ALA A 335 0.86 3.41 -12.36
N TYR A 336 1.51 4.37 -11.73
CA TYR A 336 1.13 4.86 -10.40
C TYR A 336 1.65 6.28 -10.18
N GLN A 337 1.06 6.97 -9.22
CA GLN A 337 1.51 8.27 -8.76
C GLN A 337 2.09 8.16 -7.35
N TRP A 338 3.17 8.85 -7.12
CA TRP A 338 3.73 9.09 -5.80
C TRP A 338 3.44 10.53 -5.43
N SER A 339 2.36 10.75 -4.68
CA SER A 339 1.97 12.07 -4.21
C SER A 339 2.83 12.52 -3.05
N SER A 340 3.37 13.75 -3.14
CA SER A 340 4.17 14.39 -2.11
C SER A 340 3.79 15.86 -2.00
N GLU A 341 4.18 16.53 -0.90
CA GLU A 341 3.62 17.82 -0.48
C GLU A 341 3.92 18.98 -1.42
N ILE A 342 5.13 19.04 -2.02
CA ILE A 342 5.53 20.16 -2.89
C ILE A 342 5.59 19.81 -4.38
N SER A 343 5.50 18.53 -4.73
CA SER A 343 5.44 18.01 -6.10
C SER A 343 5.12 16.53 -6.07
N GLY A 344 4.15 16.07 -6.84
CA GLY A 344 3.96 14.63 -7.09
C GLY A 344 4.91 14.11 -8.18
N THR A 345 5.02 12.79 -8.31
CA THR A 345 5.73 12.13 -9.41
C THR A 345 4.87 11.01 -9.98
N PHE A 346 4.60 11.05 -11.27
CA PHE A 346 3.87 9.99 -11.98
C PHE A 346 4.87 9.03 -12.60
N PHE A 347 4.63 7.73 -12.46
CA PHE A 347 5.52 6.67 -12.92
C PHE A 347 4.84 5.71 -13.88
N LEU A 348 5.62 5.27 -14.89
CA LEU A 348 5.39 4.04 -15.64
C LEU A 348 6.55 3.09 -15.36
N VAL A 349 6.24 1.81 -15.11
CA VAL A 349 7.25 0.77 -14.89
C VAL A 349 6.85 -0.47 -15.69
N SER A 350 7.79 -1.02 -16.46
CA SER A 350 7.54 -2.28 -17.18
C SER A 350 8.75 -3.21 -17.15
N THR A 351 8.52 -4.47 -16.84
CA THR A 351 9.51 -5.54 -16.96
C THR A 351 9.35 -6.19 -18.32
N VAL A 352 10.39 -6.07 -19.14
CA VAL A 352 10.40 -6.59 -20.50
C VAL A 352 10.52 -8.11 -20.47
N LYS A 353 9.69 -8.80 -21.24
CA LYS A 353 9.74 -10.26 -21.36
C LYS A 353 11.06 -10.71 -21.96
N GLU A 354 11.62 -11.81 -21.46
CA GLU A 354 12.89 -12.36 -21.94
C GLU A 354 12.87 -12.57 -23.47
N GLY A 355 13.93 -12.10 -24.15
CA GLY A 355 14.07 -12.18 -25.61
C GLY A 355 13.30 -11.14 -26.41
N VAL A 356 12.55 -10.24 -25.77
CA VAL A 356 11.83 -9.15 -26.43
C VAL A 356 12.71 -7.90 -26.49
N ASP A 357 12.68 -7.21 -27.62
CA ASP A 357 13.32 -5.90 -27.78
C ASP A 357 12.63 -4.84 -26.89
N PRO A 358 13.35 -4.20 -25.96
CA PRO A 358 12.77 -3.17 -25.08
C PRO A 358 12.11 -2.01 -25.84
N ALA A 359 12.57 -1.68 -27.05
CA ALA A 359 11.99 -0.63 -27.86
C ALA A 359 10.51 -0.94 -28.27
N LYS A 360 10.15 -2.22 -28.39
CA LYS A 360 8.76 -2.61 -28.67
C LYS A 360 7.86 -2.34 -27.45
N VAL A 361 8.37 -2.63 -26.25
CA VAL A 361 7.64 -2.39 -25.01
C VAL A 361 7.46 -0.88 -24.79
N GLU A 362 8.52 -0.10 -24.96
CA GLU A 362 8.47 1.35 -24.84
C GLU A 362 7.46 1.96 -25.80
N LYS A 363 7.47 1.52 -27.06
CA LYS A 363 6.50 1.96 -28.08
C LYS A 363 5.06 1.63 -27.67
N ALA A 364 4.81 0.43 -27.14
CA ALA A 364 3.47 0.03 -26.72
C ALA A 364 2.98 0.83 -25.52
N LEU A 365 3.86 1.11 -24.52
CA LEU A 365 3.56 2.00 -23.40
C LEU A 365 3.20 3.40 -23.88
N ASP A 366 3.98 3.96 -24.83
CA ASP A 366 3.74 5.27 -25.41
C ASP A 366 2.41 5.36 -26.13
N GLU A 367 2.09 4.35 -26.92
CA GLU A 367 0.84 4.31 -27.68
C GLU A 367 -0.37 4.26 -26.76
N GLU A 368 -0.36 3.45 -25.71
CA GLU A 368 -1.45 3.37 -24.73
C GLU A 368 -1.58 4.65 -23.90
N LEU A 369 -0.46 5.21 -23.41
CA LEU A 369 -0.47 6.49 -22.73
C LEU A 369 -1.08 7.59 -23.58
N LYS A 370 -0.62 7.73 -24.84
CA LYS A 370 -1.13 8.73 -25.80
C LYS A 370 -2.58 8.50 -26.12
N ARG A 371 -3.00 7.24 -26.27
CA ARG A 371 -4.40 6.88 -26.53
C ARG A 371 -5.30 7.28 -25.37
N LEU A 372 -4.92 6.94 -24.12
CA LEU A 372 -5.71 7.31 -22.95
C LEU A 372 -5.74 8.83 -22.73
N ILE A 373 -4.63 9.55 -22.96
CA ILE A 373 -4.62 11.02 -22.93
C ILE A 373 -5.55 11.61 -24.02
N ALA A 374 -5.57 11.05 -25.22
CA ALA A 374 -6.36 11.58 -26.34
C ALA A 374 -7.86 11.30 -26.17
N GLU A 375 -8.23 10.11 -25.75
CA GLU A 375 -9.61 9.61 -25.70
C GLU A 375 -10.27 9.78 -24.33
N GLY A 376 -9.48 9.78 -23.25
CA GLY A 376 -9.94 9.65 -21.89
C GLY A 376 -10.29 8.20 -21.52
N PRO A 377 -10.63 7.92 -20.23
CA PRO A 377 -11.15 6.63 -19.82
C PRO A 377 -12.58 6.42 -20.35
N THR A 378 -12.93 5.19 -20.65
CA THR A 378 -14.32 4.80 -20.86
C THR A 378 -15.12 4.90 -19.56
N ALA A 379 -16.44 4.94 -19.65
CA ALA A 379 -17.30 4.99 -18.47
C ALA A 379 -17.09 3.78 -17.55
N ASP A 380 -16.90 2.59 -18.12
CA ASP A 380 -16.67 1.36 -17.38
C ASP A 380 -15.28 1.34 -16.70
N GLU A 381 -14.22 1.76 -17.39
CA GLU A 381 -12.87 1.88 -16.80
C GLU A 381 -12.87 2.86 -15.62
N LEU A 382 -13.50 4.02 -15.78
CA LEU A 382 -13.57 5.04 -14.75
C LEU A 382 -14.37 4.56 -13.53
N GLU A 383 -15.51 3.91 -13.76
CA GLU A 383 -16.34 3.40 -12.67
C GLU A 383 -15.60 2.31 -11.87
N ARG A 384 -14.90 1.39 -12.55
CA ARG A 384 -14.05 0.40 -11.85
C ARG A 384 -12.95 1.07 -11.02
N ALA A 385 -12.27 2.06 -11.57
CA ALA A 385 -11.22 2.79 -10.84
C ALA A 385 -11.77 3.48 -9.58
N LYS A 386 -12.95 4.12 -9.67
CA LYS A 386 -13.63 4.74 -8.52
C LYS A 386 -14.00 3.73 -7.45
N VAL A 387 -14.61 2.61 -7.84
CA VAL A 387 -15.01 1.55 -6.91
C VAL A 387 -13.78 0.95 -6.23
N ALA A 388 -12.71 0.68 -6.96
CA ALA A 388 -11.46 0.17 -6.41
C ALA A 388 -10.82 1.13 -5.40
N GLY A 389 -10.74 2.43 -5.72
CA GLY A 389 -10.21 3.45 -4.82
C GLY A 389 -11.02 3.60 -3.54
N ARG A 390 -12.36 3.66 -3.66
CA ARG A 390 -13.24 3.70 -2.49
C ARG A 390 -13.10 2.45 -1.62
N ALA A 391 -13.06 1.28 -2.23
CA ALA A 391 -12.92 0.02 -1.51
C ALA A 391 -11.57 -0.07 -0.77
N ALA A 392 -10.48 0.38 -1.37
CA ALA A 392 -9.17 0.45 -0.75
C ALA A 392 -9.19 1.36 0.49
N PHE A 393 -9.81 2.54 0.40
CA PHE A 393 -9.96 3.46 1.54
C PHE A 393 -10.77 2.82 2.68
N VAL A 394 -11.93 2.22 2.37
CA VAL A 394 -12.80 1.56 3.38
C VAL A 394 -12.04 0.46 4.13
N ARG A 395 -11.25 -0.35 3.43
CA ARG A 395 -10.42 -1.39 4.06
C ARG A 395 -9.32 -0.81 4.94
N GLY A 396 -8.69 0.27 4.53
CA GLY A 396 -7.64 0.95 5.31
C GLY A 396 -8.16 1.36 6.68
N ILE A 397 -9.33 1.96 6.74
CA ILE A 397 -9.93 2.48 7.98
C ILE A 397 -10.63 1.41 8.85
N GLU A 398 -10.57 0.12 8.53
CA GLU A 398 -10.95 -0.93 9.47
C GLU A 398 -10.05 -0.93 10.71
N ARG A 399 -8.78 -0.51 10.55
CA ARG A 399 -7.80 -0.43 11.63
C ARG A 399 -7.80 0.94 12.29
N ILE A 400 -7.62 0.95 13.61
CA ILE A 400 -7.47 2.21 14.37
C ILE A 400 -6.07 2.81 14.23
N GLY A 401 -5.03 1.98 14.12
CA GLY A 401 -3.63 2.37 14.03
C GLY A 401 -2.89 1.69 12.89
N GLY A 402 -1.56 1.81 12.87
CA GLY A 402 -0.70 1.31 11.82
C GLY A 402 -0.79 2.13 10.53
N PHE A 403 -0.10 1.69 9.48
CA PHE A 403 -0.10 2.37 8.18
C PHE A 403 -1.48 2.38 7.53
N GLY A 404 -1.97 3.57 7.17
CA GLY A 404 -3.27 3.76 6.51
C GLY A 404 -4.48 3.49 7.40
N GLY A 405 -4.31 3.25 8.71
CA GLY A 405 -5.39 3.17 9.66
C GLY A 405 -5.98 4.55 10.00
N LYS A 406 -7.05 4.58 10.79
CA LYS A 406 -7.77 5.83 11.12
C LYS A 406 -6.85 6.91 11.71
N SER A 407 -5.95 6.54 12.62
CA SER A 407 -5.01 7.50 13.22
C SER A 407 -4.04 8.08 12.19
N ASP A 408 -3.61 7.28 11.22
CA ASP A 408 -2.68 7.69 10.16
C ASP A 408 -3.37 8.62 9.15
N VAL A 409 -4.60 8.32 8.75
CA VAL A 409 -5.42 9.17 7.87
C VAL A 409 -5.65 10.55 8.50
N LEU A 410 -6.09 10.59 9.77
CA LEU A 410 -6.35 11.84 10.49
C LEU A 410 -5.06 12.68 10.66
N ALA A 411 -3.92 12.02 10.97
CA ALA A 411 -2.63 12.69 11.12
C ALA A 411 -2.13 13.26 9.80
N SER A 412 -2.19 12.47 8.72
CA SER A 412 -1.78 12.88 7.38
C SER A 412 -2.57 14.11 6.90
N CYS A 413 -3.90 14.05 6.99
CA CYS A 413 -4.76 15.15 6.65
C CYS A 413 -4.45 16.42 7.48
N ALA A 414 -4.30 16.27 8.78
CA ALA A 414 -4.02 17.40 9.67
C ALA A 414 -2.66 18.06 9.39
N VAL A 415 -1.63 17.26 9.07
CA VAL A 415 -0.28 17.75 8.80
C VAL A 415 -0.20 18.41 7.42
N TYR A 416 -0.71 17.78 6.38
CA TYR A 416 -0.51 18.24 5.01
C TYR A 416 -1.57 19.24 4.52
N GLN A 417 -2.81 19.13 5.02
CA GLN A 417 -3.92 19.97 4.55
C GLN A 417 -4.56 20.82 5.65
N GLY A 418 -4.05 20.72 6.89
CA GLY A 418 -4.49 21.55 8.02
C GLY A 418 -5.81 21.11 8.66
N THR A 419 -6.54 20.15 8.10
CA THR A 419 -7.79 19.60 8.66
C THR A 419 -7.77 18.08 8.71
N PRO A 420 -8.24 17.43 9.80
CA PRO A 420 -8.19 15.97 9.93
C PRO A 420 -9.11 15.23 8.97
N ASP A 421 -10.07 15.88 8.36
CA ASP A 421 -11.11 15.32 7.50
C ASP A 421 -10.87 15.54 6.00
N CYS A 422 -9.67 15.92 5.59
CA CYS A 422 -9.32 16.16 4.19
C CYS A 422 -9.64 14.99 3.26
N TYR A 423 -9.62 13.75 3.77
CA TYR A 423 -9.98 12.56 3.02
C TYR A 423 -11.40 12.59 2.45
N GLN A 424 -12.31 13.38 3.04
CA GLN A 424 -13.68 13.53 2.52
C GLN A 424 -13.66 14.25 1.16
N GLU A 425 -12.84 15.30 1.01
CA GLU A 425 -12.68 15.98 -0.28
C GLU A 425 -12.09 15.04 -1.34
N GLU A 426 -11.11 14.22 -0.98
CA GLU A 426 -10.55 13.21 -1.88
C GLU A 426 -11.60 12.18 -2.32
N LEU A 427 -12.41 11.66 -1.39
CA LEU A 427 -13.51 10.76 -1.69
C LEU A 427 -14.58 11.41 -2.56
N ASP A 428 -14.89 12.69 -2.34
CA ASP A 428 -15.83 13.45 -3.16
C ASP A 428 -15.30 13.65 -4.58
N ILE A 429 -14.02 13.96 -4.74
CA ILE A 429 -13.36 14.04 -6.05
C ILE A 429 -13.45 12.69 -6.76
N LEU A 430 -13.07 11.62 -6.06
CA LEU A 430 -13.14 10.25 -6.57
C LEU A 430 -14.56 9.90 -7.06
N ALA A 431 -15.57 10.16 -6.26
CA ALA A 431 -16.96 9.82 -6.57
C ALA A 431 -17.49 10.62 -7.79
N ASN A 432 -17.17 11.91 -7.88
CA ASN A 432 -17.75 12.84 -8.84
C ASN A 432 -16.88 13.10 -10.08
N ALA A 433 -15.66 12.55 -10.17
CA ALA A 433 -14.79 12.72 -11.33
C ALA A 433 -15.46 12.25 -12.61
N THR A 434 -15.32 13.01 -13.69
CA THR A 434 -15.78 12.63 -15.02
C THR A 434 -14.60 12.19 -15.89
N ALA A 435 -14.88 11.45 -16.96
CA ALA A 435 -13.83 11.07 -17.91
C ALA A 435 -13.11 12.29 -18.50
N ALA A 436 -13.85 13.40 -18.70
CA ALA A 436 -13.27 14.65 -19.18
C ALA A 436 -12.34 15.30 -18.15
N ASP A 437 -12.65 15.24 -16.86
CA ASP A 437 -11.77 15.75 -15.79
C ASP A 437 -10.45 14.96 -15.77
N VAL A 438 -10.51 13.64 -15.75
CA VAL A 438 -9.34 12.75 -15.77
C VAL A 438 -8.48 12.97 -16.99
N GLN A 439 -9.11 13.09 -18.18
CA GLN A 439 -8.42 13.40 -19.41
C GLN A 439 -7.74 14.77 -19.38
N ALA A 440 -8.40 15.79 -18.83
CA ALA A 440 -7.85 17.14 -18.74
C ALA A 440 -6.62 17.20 -17.83
N ALA A 441 -6.67 16.53 -16.68
CA ALA A 441 -5.53 16.41 -15.77
C ALA A 441 -4.34 15.70 -16.45
N ALA A 442 -4.58 14.58 -17.13
CA ALA A 442 -3.53 13.85 -17.85
C ALA A 442 -2.93 14.70 -18.99
N LYS A 443 -3.73 15.42 -19.77
CA LYS A 443 -3.24 16.36 -20.79
C LYS A 443 -2.36 17.47 -20.21
N LYS A 444 -2.73 17.99 -19.05
CA LYS A 444 -1.99 19.05 -18.38
C LYS A 444 -0.61 18.59 -17.89
N TRP A 445 -0.53 17.38 -17.34
CA TRP A 445 0.64 16.93 -16.61
C TRP A 445 1.53 15.93 -17.37
N LEU A 446 0.96 15.04 -18.16
CA LEU A 446 1.68 13.93 -18.81
C LEU A 446 1.98 14.15 -20.29
N ALA A 447 1.50 15.26 -20.90
CA ALA A 447 1.88 15.65 -22.26
C ALA A 447 3.25 16.34 -22.36
N GLY A 448 3.83 16.68 -21.20
CA GLY A 448 5.16 17.29 -21.10
C GLY A 448 6.30 16.27 -21.21
N ALA A 449 7.52 16.80 -21.13
CA ALA A 449 8.73 15.99 -21.18
C ALA A 449 8.91 15.14 -19.91
N SER A 450 9.51 13.96 -20.09
CA SER A 450 9.72 12.92 -19.09
C SER A 450 11.19 12.52 -18.96
N HIS A 451 11.52 11.78 -17.90
CA HIS A 451 12.79 11.06 -17.81
C HIS A 451 12.56 9.56 -17.91
N THR A 452 13.37 8.87 -18.75
CA THR A 452 13.31 7.41 -18.93
C THR A 452 14.59 6.75 -18.46
N ILE A 453 14.49 5.73 -17.60
CA ILE A 453 15.61 4.85 -17.22
C ILE A 453 15.36 3.47 -17.80
N LEU A 454 16.36 2.94 -18.51
CA LEU A 454 16.40 1.56 -18.97
C LEU A 454 17.43 0.78 -18.14
N VAL A 455 16.97 -0.11 -17.27
CA VAL A 455 17.85 -1.00 -16.51
C VAL A 455 18.13 -2.23 -17.33
N GLN A 456 19.42 -2.51 -17.56
CA GLN A 456 19.86 -3.64 -18.38
C GLN A 456 20.62 -4.69 -17.57
N PRO A 457 20.38 -5.99 -17.81
CA PRO A 457 21.15 -7.08 -17.21
C PRO A 457 22.66 -6.90 -17.45
N SER A 458 23.45 -7.00 -16.39
CA SER A 458 24.91 -6.82 -16.40
C SER A 458 25.54 -7.53 -15.20
N GLU A 459 26.83 -7.83 -15.29
CA GLU A 459 27.63 -8.24 -14.13
C GLU A 459 27.94 -7.07 -13.18
N THR A 460 27.86 -5.84 -13.67
CA THR A 460 28.06 -4.62 -12.87
C THR A 460 26.74 -4.22 -12.21
N PRO A 461 26.66 -4.12 -10.88
CA PRO A 461 25.43 -3.69 -10.20
C PRO A 461 25.23 -2.18 -10.34
N ALA A 462 23.99 -1.73 -10.29
CA ALA A 462 23.64 -0.30 -10.29
C ALA A 462 24.26 0.45 -9.10
N SER A 463 24.50 -0.22 -7.97
CA SER A 463 25.19 0.34 -6.80
C SER A 463 26.65 0.75 -7.07
N ALA A 464 27.26 0.29 -8.17
CA ALA A 464 28.59 0.74 -8.59
C ALA A 464 28.59 2.12 -9.29
N LEU A 465 27.44 2.65 -9.65
CA LEU A 465 27.34 4.00 -10.20
C LEU A 465 27.75 5.04 -9.15
N PRO A 466 28.47 6.10 -9.56
CA PRO A 466 28.82 7.19 -8.65
C PRO A 466 27.58 7.75 -7.96
N GLU A 467 27.69 8.02 -6.68
CA GLU A 467 26.69 8.74 -5.93
C GLU A 467 26.78 10.23 -6.26
N THR A 468 25.63 10.89 -6.45
CA THR A 468 25.60 12.33 -6.59
C THR A 468 25.78 12.97 -5.23
N VAL A 469 26.84 13.74 -5.09
CA VAL A 469 27.11 14.54 -3.91
C VAL A 469 26.63 15.97 -4.18
N PHE A 470 25.66 16.41 -3.41
CA PHE A 470 25.14 17.77 -3.51
C PHE A 470 26.05 18.70 -2.72
N ALA A 471 26.70 19.64 -3.42
CA ALA A 471 27.57 20.61 -2.75
C ALA A 471 26.76 21.47 -1.78
N ALA A 472 27.27 21.60 -0.56
CA ALA A 472 26.69 22.54 0.39
C ALA A 472 26.67 23.97 -0.19
N PRO A 473 25.57 24.72 -0.05
CA PRO A 473 25.53 26.10 -0.51
C PRO A 473 26.60 26.91 0.21
N ALA A 474 27.30 27.77 -0.53
CA ALA A 474 28.37 28.62 -0.02
C ALA A 474 27.83 29.78 0.91
N THR A 475 26.64 29.64 1.44
CA THR A 475 25.96 30.66 2.21
C THR A 475 26.13 30.46 3.72
N THR A 476 26.34 31.57 4.40
CA THR A 476 26.29 31.69 5.87
C THR A 476 25.03 30.99 6.40
N PRO A 477 25.09 30.24 7.48
CA PRO A 477 23.91 29.64 8.10
C PRO A 477 22.84 30.71 8.30
N ALA A 478 21.62 30.43 7.84
CA ALA A 478 20.49 31.30 8.12
C ALA A 478 20.39 31.50 9.64
N ALA A 479 20.07 32.71 10.08
CA ALA A 479 19.87 32.95 11.51
C ALA A 479 18.92 31.95 12.09
N THR A 480 19.28 31.35 13.22
CA THR A 480 18.43 30.32 13.90
C THR A 480 17.04 30.93 14.07
N PRO A 481 15.99 30.31 13.49
CA PRO A 481 14.64 30.80 13.65
C PRO A 481 14.28 30.88 15.13
N LYS A 482 13.52 31.91 15.51
CA LYS A 482 13.14 32.10 16.93
C LYS A 482 11.80 31.43 17.19
N VAL A 483 11.64 30.94 18.41
CA VAL A 483 10.36 30.46 18.90
C VAL A 483 9.35 31.60 18.94
N ASP A 484 8.15 31.38 18.42
CA ASP A 484 7.06 32.36 18.48
C ASP A 484 6.65 32.55 19.96
N PRO A 485 6.66 33.79 20.48
CA PRO A 485 6.35 34.06 21.87
C PRO A 485 4.89 33.76 22.26
N LYS A 486 4.01 33.42 21.31
CA LYS A 486 2.65 32.96 21.62
C LYS A 486 2.64 31.60 22.30
N PHE A 487 3.60 30.73 22.03
CA PHE A 487 3.69 29.43 22.64
C PHE A 487 4.15 29.48 24.09
N LYS A 488 3.47 28.76 24.96
CA LYS A 488 3.72 28.75 26.41
C LYS A 488 3.75 27.32 26.92
N THR A 489 4.61 27.04 27.86
CA THR A 489 4.60 25.78 28.62
C THR A 489 3.61 25.84 29.77
N VAL A 490 3.13 24.69 30.18
CA VAL A 490 2.30 24.48 31.38
C VAL A 490 3.12 23.68 32.38
N LYS A 491 3.13 24.10 33.63
CA LYS A 491 3.80 23.32 34.70
C LYS A 491 3.06 22.00 34.88
N THR A 492 3.79 20.88 34.84
CA THR A 492 3.27 19.54 35.05
C THR A 492 3.79 18.94 36.37
N ASP A 493 3.21 17.82 36.77
CA ASP A 493 3.57 17.08 37.99
C ASP A 493 4.33 15.78 37.69
N VAL A 494 4.76 15.60 36.42
CA VAL A 494 5.47 14.39 36.02
C VAL A 494 6.87 14.35 36.63
N ASP A 495 7.08 13.36 37.49
CA ASP A 495 8.42 13.04 38.00
C ASP A 495 9.11 12.03 37.08
N ARG A 496 9.92 12.55 36.16
CA ARG A 496 10.64 11.70 35.18
C ARG A 496 11.78 10.91 35.84
N SER A 497 12.25 11.34 37.01
CA SER A 497 13.29 10.61 37.77
C SER A 497 12.79 9.25 38.30
N ALA A 498 11.48 9.05 38.40
CA ALA A 498 10.87 7.77 38.70
C ALA A 498 10.98 6.73 37.57
N GLY A 499 11.40 7.17 36.37
CA GLY A 499 11.50 6.34 35.17
C GLY A 499 10.15 6.03 34.51
N VAL A 500 10.17 5.08 33.59
CA VAL A 500 9.00 4.68 32.81
C VAL A 500 7.87 4.17 33.70
N PRO A 501 6.64 4.69 33.58
CA PRO A 501 5.48 4.21 34.31
C PRO A 501 5.24 2.71 34.09
N LYS A 502 5.07 1.95 35.18
CA LYS A 502 4.88 0.51 35.11
C LYS A 502 3.41 0.15 34.89
N THR A 503 3.14 -0.64 33.86
CA THR A 503 1.86 -1.29 33.65
C THR A 503 1.81 -2.60 34.44
N THR A 504 0.92 -2.69 35.41
CA THR A 504 0.79 -3.87 36.30
C THR A 504 -0.51 -4.64 36.07
N THR A 505 -1.43 -4.09 35.32
CA THR A 505 -2.72 -4.68 34.98
C THR A 505 -2.94 -4.64 33.48
N PHE A 506 -3.70 -5.62 33.00
CA PHE A 506 -4.11 -5.68 31.60
C PHE A 506 -5.62 -5.70 31.51
N PRO A 507 -6.21 -5.08 30.49
CA PRO A 507 -7.66 -5.09 30.35
C PRO A 507 -8.15 -6.49 29.97
N ASP A 508 -9.37 -6.83 30.46
CA ASP A 508 -10.04 -8.06 30.04
C ASP A 508 -10.48 -7.94 28.57
N LEU A 509 -9.99 -8.84 27.73
CA LEU A 509 -10.40 -8.90 26.34
C LEU A 509 -11.75 -9.64 26.23
N LYS A 510 -12.75 -8.94 25.76
CA LYS A 510 -14.05 -9.53 25.39
C LYS A 510 -14.07 -9.78 23.88
N PHE A 511 -13.94 -11.05 23.50
CA PHE A 511 -14.13 -11.42 22.12
C PHE A 511 -15.57 -11.15 21.67
N PRO A 512 -15.79 -10.75 20.39
CA PRO A 512 -17.14 -10.64 19.85
C PRO A 512 -17.87 -11.99 19.91
N ALA A 513 -19.19 -11.94 20.00
CA ALA A 513 -20.01 -13.14 19.96
C ALA A 513 -19.80 -13.88 18.63
N VAL A 514 -19.50 -15.16 18.70
CA VAL A 514 -19.26 -16.01 17.54
C VAL A 514 -20.48 -16.88 17.27
N GLN A 515 -21.07 -16.72 16.09
CA GLN A 515 -22.16 -17.57 15.60
C GLN A 515 -21.59 -18.73 14.78
N ARG A 516 -22.26 -19.88 14.81
CA ARG A 516 -21.83 -21.07 14.08
C ARG A 516 -23.00 -21.69 13.33
N ALA A 517 -22.74 -22.13 12.10
CA ALA A 517 -23.71 -22.87 11.30
C ALA A 517 -22.99 -23.93 10.45
N THR A 518 -23.76 -24.82 9.86
CA THR A 518 -23.30 -25.80 8.89
C THR A 518 -24.16 -25.67 7.65
N LEU A 519 -23.53 -25.50 6.49
CA LEU A 519 -24.22 -25.47 5.21
C LEU A 519 -24.66 -26.86 4.81
N SER A 520 -25.62 -26.96 3.88
CA SER A 520 -26.16 -28.22 3.39
C SER A 520 -25.13 -29.18 2.77
N ASN A 521 -23.99 -28.62 2.30
CA ASN A 521 -22.86 -29.40 1.76
C ASN A 521 -21.81 -29.80 2.82
N GLY A 522 -22.07 -29.54 4.11
CA GLY A 522 -21.17 -29.90 5.21
C GLY A 522 -20.17 -28.81 5.63
N MET A 523 -20.03 -27.73 4.90
CA MET A 523 -19.09 -26.64 5.25
C MET A 523 -19.46 -26.01 6.59
N GLN A 524 -18.48 -25.83 7.46
CA GLN A 524 -18.64 -25.16 8.75
C GLN A 524 -18.50 -23.65 8.57
N VAL A 525 -19.48 -22.88 9.04
CA VAL A 525 -19.44 -21.42 9.03
C VAL A 525 -19.27 -20.89 10.45
N VAL A 526 -18.32 -19.97 10.61
CA VAL A 526 -18.06 -19.23 11.85
C VAL A 526 -18.14 -17.76 11.52
N LEU A 527 -19.06 -17.03 12.17
CA LEU A 527 -19.30 -15.60 11.94
C LEU A 527 -19.07 -14.78 13.21
N ALA A 528 -18.33 -13.68 13.09
CA ALA A 528 -18.28 -12.59 14.04
C ALA A 528 -18.80 -11.29 13.35
N GLU A 529 -19.96 -10.81 13.77
CA GLU A 529 -20.58 -9.59 13.21
C GLU A 529 -19.84 -8.33 13.66
N ARG A 530 -19.59 -7.41 12.72
CA ARG A 530 -18.99 -6.09 12.94
C ARG A 530 -19.57 -5.09 11.95
N HIS A 531 -20.36 -4.10 12.44
CA HIS A 531 -21.16 -3.22 11.59
C HIS A 531 -20.61 -1.79 11.43
N GLU A 532 -19.40 -1.49 11.88
CA GLU A 532 -18.88 -0.12 11.88
C GLU A 532 -18.20 0.29 10.57
N THR A 533 -17.71 -0.69 9.84
CA THR A 533 -17.10 -0.47 8.53
C THR A 533 -17.84 -1.36 7.52
N PRO A 534 -18.29 -0.84 6.39
CA PRO A 534 -19.13 -1.59 5.45
C PRO A 534 -18.31 -2.58 4.61
N VAL A 535 -17.62 -3.50 5.29
CA VAL A 535 -16.73 -4.52 4.71
C VAL A 535 -17.01 -5.86 5.36
N VAL A 536 -16.93 -6.94 4.57
CA VAL A 536 -17.00 -8.32 5.02
C VAL A 536 -15.74 -9.06 4.57
N GLN A 537 -15.04 -9.66 5.53
CA GLN A 537 -13.87 -10.51 5.31
C GLN A 537 -14.31 -11.97 5.43
N ILE A 538 -14.02 -12.75 4.40
CA ILE A 538 -14.34 -14.19 4.34
C ILE A 538 -13.07 -14.96 4.06
N ASN A 539 -12.79 -16.01 4.85
CA ASN A 539 -11.70 -16.93 4.62
C ASN A 539 -12.25 -18.35 4.54
N VAL A 540 -12.01 -19.02 3.43
CA VAL A 540 -12.33 -20.43 3.23
C VAL A 540 -11.04 -21.22 3.32
N GLU A 541 -10.90 -22.02 4.34
CA GLU A 541 -9.69 -22.81 4.63
C GLU A 541 -9.94 -24.30 4.38
N PHE A 542 -8.96 -24.95 3.76
CA PHE A 542 -8.95 -26.36 3.43
C PHE A 542 -7.72 -27.05 4.05
N PRO A 543 -7.82 -28.34 4.45
CA PRO A 543 -6.68 -29.11 4.89
C PRO A 543 -5.88 -29.60 3.66
N GLY A 544 -4.84 -28.93 3.28
CA GLY A 544 -4.04 -29.35 2.14
C GLY A 544 -3.16 -28.22 1.60
N GLY A 545 -2.01 -28.00 2.23
CA GLY A 545 -1.00 -27.07 1.77
C GLY A 545 0.03 -27.72 0.84
N TYR A 546 1.15 -27.03 0.62
CA TYR A 546 2.19 -27.54 -0.28
C TYR A 546 2.99 -28.73 0.28
N ALA A 547 2.82 -29.11 1.55
CA ALA A 547 3.30 -30.41 2.06
C ALA A 547 2.64 -31.60 1.35
N ALA A 548 1.46 -31.42 0.77
CA ALA A 548 0.79 -32.41 -0.06
C ALA A 548 1.52 -32.77 -1.37
N ASP A 549 2.50 -31.96 -1.76
CA ASP A 549 3.31 -32.16 -2.96
C ASP A 549 4.44 -33.18 -2.76
N VAL A 550 4.71 -33.63 -1.53
CA VAL A 550 5.80 -34.54 -1.23
C VAL A 550 5.58 -35.89 -1.98
N GLY A 551 6.63 -36.31 -2.67
CA GLY A 551 6.57 -37.50 -3.54
C GLY A 551 5.86 -37.28 -4.88
N LYS A 552 5.45 -36.03 -5.16
CA LYS A 552 4.84 -35.58 -6.42
C LYS A 552 5.67 -34.45 -7.03
N LYS A 553 5.08 -33.63 -7.88
CA LYS A 553 5.70 -32.43 -8.47
C LYS A 553 5.63 -31.28 -7.47
N LEU A 554 6.76 -30.91 -6.88
CA LEU A 554 6.82 -29.82 -5.89
C LEU A 554 6.39 -28.48 -6.51
N GLY A 555 5.52 -27.75 -5.81
CA GLY A 555 4.93 -26.48 -6.23
C GLY A 555 3.55 -26.64 -6.88
N THR A 556 3.01 -27.85 -7.02
CA THR A 556 1.68 -28.10 -7.59
C THR A 556 0.59 -27.37 -6.80
N ALA A 557 0.61 -27.47 -5.47
CA ALA A 557 -0.38 -26.84 -4.61
C ALA A 557 -0.43 -25.31 -4.79
N SER A 558 0.70 -24.65 -4.62
CA SER A 558 0.76 -23.20 -4.74
C SER A 558 0.47 -22.70 -6.16
N PHE A 559 0.95 -23.43 -7.17
CA PHE A 559 0.68 -23.08 -8.56
C PHE A 559 -0.81 -23.29 -8.92
N ALA A 560 -1.46 -24.38 -8.44
CA ALA A 560 -2.87 -24.59 -8.65
C ALA A 560 -3.74 -23.51 -8.00
N LEU A 561 -3.40 -23.12 -6.77
CA LEU A 561 -4.08 -22.02 -6.07
C LEU A 561 -3.93 -20.70 -6.82
N GLN A 562 -2.73 -20.34 -7.28
CA GLN A 562 -2.53 -19.15 -8.12
C GLN A 562 -3.40 -19.19 -9.38
N MET A 563 -3.46 -20.33 -10.05
CA MET A 563 -4.24 -20.49 -11.28
C MET A 563 -5.75 -20.38 -11.08
N MET A 564 -6.28 -20.53 -9.85
CA MET A 564 -7.70 -20.33 -9.57
C MET A 564 -8.11 -18.86 -9.77
N ASP A 565 -7.20 -17.91 -9.64
CA ASP A 565 -7.43 -16.48 -9.89
C ASP A 565 -7.20 -16.06 -11.37
N GLU A 566 -6.76 -16.99 -12.22
CA GLU A 566 -6.52 -16.76 -13.66
C GLU A 566 -7.71 -17.20 -14.55
N GLY A 567 -8.90 -17.26 -13.95
CA GLY A 567 -10.15 -17.52 -14.63
C GLY A 567 -11.05 -18.51 -13.90
N ALA A 568 -12.34 -18.19 -13.82
CA ALA A 568 -13.34 -18.99 -13.11
C ALA A 568 -14.74 -18.83 -13.71
N GLY A 569 -15.54 -19.88 -13.69
CA GLY A 569 -16.89 -19.88 -14.21
C GLY A 569 -16.94 -19.52 -15.70
N GLN A 570 -17.53 -18.38 -16.01
CA GLN A 570 -17.60 -17.82 -17.37
C GLN A 570 -16.52 -16.76 -17.66
N TYR A 571 -15.71 -16.42 -16.66
CA TYR A 571 -14.73 -15.36 -16.76
C TYR A 571 -13.33 -15.91 -17.06
N GLY A 572 -12.69 -15.48 -18.16
CA GLY A 572 -11.24 -15.62 -18.33
C GLY A 572 -10.49 -14.61 -17.44
N ALA A 573 -9.16 -14.67 -17.41
CA ALA A 573 -8.32 -13.91 -16.50
C ALA A 573 -8.63 -12.40 -16.44
N LEU A 574 -8.64 -11.72 -17.59
CA LEU A 574 -8.94 -10.28 -17.66
C LEU A 574 -10.39 -9.94 -17.25
N ALA A 575 -11.35 -10.77 -17.64
CA ALA A 575 -12.75 -10.55 -17.29
C ALA A 575 -12.99 -10.78 -15.78
N LEU A 576 -12.30 -11.75 -15.17
CA LEU A 576 -12.30 -11.99 -13.73
C LEU A 576 -11.71 -10.80 -12.97
N ALA A 577 -10.56 -10.29 -13.41
CA ALA A 577 -9.93 -9.10 -12.85
C ALA A 577 -10.85 -7.87 -12.93
N ALA A 578 -11.43 -7.60 -14.10
CA ALA A 578 -12.38 -6.49 -14.29
C ALA A 578 -13.64 -6.66 -13.42
N ARG A 579 -14.10 -7.90 -13.21
CA ARG A 579 -15.25 -8.17 -12.33
C ARG A 579 -14.92 -7.92 -10.87
N LYS A 580 -13.73 -8.32 -10.39
CA LYS A 580 -13.24 -8.00 -9.04
C LYS A 580 -13.23 -6.49 -8.81
N GLU A 581 -12.67 -5.71 -9.73
CA GLU A 581 -12.65 -4.25 -9.65
C GLU A 581 -14.05 -3.63 -9.61
N ALA A 582 -14.94 -4.05 -10.50
CA ALA A 582 -16.31 -3.53 -10.56
C ALA A 582 -17.11 -3.80 -9.27
N LEU A 583 -16.71 -4.81 -8.51
CA LEU A 583 -17.28 -5.13 -7.21
C LEU A 583 -16.52 -4.46 -6.05
N GLY A 584 -15.34 -3.91 -6.30
CA GLY A 584 -14.41 -3.52 -5.22
C GLY A 584 -14.00 -4.72 -4.36
N ALA A 585 -14.04 -5.92 -4.92
CA ALA A 585 -13.73 -7.15 -4.22
C ALA A 585 -12.25 -7.50 -4.35
N GLU A 586 -11.66 -7.99 -3.27
CA GLU A 586 -10.34 -8.60 -3.29
C GLU A 586 -10.49 -10.10 -3.06
N LEU A 587 -10.02 -10.87 -4.02
CA LEU A 587 -9.89 -12.32 -3.91
C LEU A 587 -8.41 -12.67 -3.76
N SER A 588 -8.10 -13.57 -2.85
CA SER A 588 -6.76 -14.06 -2.62
C SER A 588 -6.78 -15.59 -2.51
N THR A 589 -5.74 -16.22 -3.04
CA THR A 589 -5.51 -17.65 -2.89
C THR A 589 -4.13 -17.85 -2.28
N ALA A 590 -4.01 -18.67 -1.25
CA ALA A 590 -2.76 -18.89 -0.55
C ALA A 590 -2.57 -20.35 -0.16
N GLY A 591 -1.37 -20.88 -0.38
CA GLY A 591 -0.94 -22.17 0.13
C GLY A 591 0.02 -21.98 1.30
N GLY A 592 -0.39 -22.44 2.49
CA GLY A 592 0.51 -22.66 3.61
C GLY A 592 1.17 -24.04 3.51
N LEU A 593 1.97 -24.40 4.52
CA LEU A 593 2.59 -25.73 4.59
C LEU A 593 1.53 -26.84 4.65
N ASP A 594 0.53 -26.69 5.53
CA ASP A 594 -0.49 -27.71 5.84
C ASP A 594 -1.92 -27.31 5.44
N SER A 595 -2.15 -26.09 5.01
CA SER A 595 -3.48 -25.62 4.62
C SER A 595 -3.45 -24.81 3.32
N ALA A 596 -4.57 -24.79 2.63
CA ALA A 596 -4.85 -23.90 1.53
C ALA A 596 -6.01 -22.97 1.92
N SER A 597 -5.96 -21.72 1.49
CA SER A 597 -7.03 -20.77 1.77
C SER A 597 -7.41 -19.97 0.54
N VAL A 598 -8.70 -19.62 0.48
CA VAL A 598 -9.24 -18.66 -0.48
C VAL A 598 -9.94 -17.57 0.32
N GLY A 599 -9.43 -16.35 0.21
CA GLY A 599 -9.94 -15.16 0.90
C GLY A 599 -10.79 -14.30 -0.02
N LEU A 600 -11.83 -13.68 0.54
CA LEU A 600 -12.60 -12.63 -0.09
C LEU A 600 -12.74 -11.45 0.88
N SER A 601 -12.39 -10.26 0.43
CA SER A 601 -12.79 -9.00 1.06
C SER A 601 -13.80 -8.30 0.15
N ALA A 602 -15.00 -8.02 0.65
CA ALA A 602 -16.08 -7.44 -0.12
C ALA A 602 -16.70 -6.25 0.60
N LEU A 603 -17.09 -5.22 -0.15
CA LEU A 603 -17.97 -4.17 0.37
C LEU A 603 -19.34 -4.78 0.69
N THR A 604 -19.96 -4.40 1.81
CA THR A 604 -21.28 -4.93 2.24
C THR A 604 -22.35 -4.79 1.16
N GLU A 605 -22.38 -3.64 0.46
CA GLU A 605 -23.32 -3.36 -0.63
C GLU A 605 -23.11 -4.24 -1.88
N LYS A 606 -21.96 -4.91 -1.99
CA LYS A 606 -21.56 -5.80 -3.10
C LYS A 606 -21.35 -7.24 -2.64
N LEU A 607 -21.77 -7.59 -1.42
CA LEU A 607 -21.48 -8.89 -0.83
C LEU A 607 -22.02 -10.07 -1.66
N GLU A 608 -23.31 -10.03 -2.02
CA GLU A 608 -23.94 -11.14 -2.77
C GLU A 608 -23.24 -11.42 -4.11
N PRO A 609 -23.03 -10.45 -5.02
CA PRO A 609 -22.32 -10.72 -6.27
C PRO A 609 -20.83 -11.06 -6.06
N SER A 610 -20.24 -10.69 -4.93
CA SER A 610 -18.87 -11.07 -4.57
C SER A 610 -18.79 -12.50 -4.06
N LEU A 611 -19.83 -12.98 -3.34
CA LEU A 611 -19.97 -14.38 -2.95
C LEU A 611 -20.17 -15.28 -4.17
N ASP A 612 -20.95 -14.85 -5.16
CA ASP A 612 -21.08 -15.58 -6.43
C ASP A 612 -19.72 -15.75 -7.12
N LEU A 613 -18.92 -14.69 -7.12
CA LEU A 613 -17.57 -14.72 -7.70
C LEU A 613 -16.63 -15.67 -6.93
N LEU A 614 -16.68 -15.62 -5.58
CA LEU A 614 -15.93 -16.55 -4.72
C LEU A 614 -16.34 -17.99 -5.00
N ALA A 615 -17.64 -18.26 -5.12
CA ALA A 615 -18.16 -19.58 -5.44
C ALA A 615 -17.68 -20.08 -6.82
N ASP A 616 -17.56 -19.19 -7.81
CA ASP A 616 -17.01 -19.53 -9.12
C ASP A 616 -15.53 -19.89 -9.03
N VAL A 617 -14.74 -19.11 -8.33
CA VAL A 617 -13.30 -19.36 -8.12
C VAL A 617 -13.08 -20.67 -7.37
N LEU A 618 -13.88 -20.95 -6.34
CA LEU A 618 -13.76 -22.19 -5.56
C LEU A 618 -14.20 -23.42 -6.32
N ARG A 619 -15.27 -23.34 -7.13
CA ARG A 619 -15.92 -24.52 -7.70
C ARG A 619 -15.59 -24.76 -9.16
N ARG A 620 -15.24 -23.71 -9.90
CA ARG A 620 -15.15 -23.74 -11.37
C ARG A 620 -13.91 -23.01 -11.90
N PRO A 621 -12.70 -23.22 -11.31
CA PRO A 621 -11.49 -22.65 -11.89
C PRO A 621 -11.28 -23.23 -13.29
N THR A 622 -10.92 -22.39 -14.25
CA THR A 622 -10.82 -22.80 -15.66
C THR A 622 -9.55 -23.57 -15.97
N PHE A 623 -8.45 -23.26 -15.26
CA PHE A 623 -7.12 -23.76 -15.56
C PHE A 623 -6.82 -23.69 -17.07
N ASP A 624 -7.00 -22.50 -17.65
CA ASP A 624 -6.79 -22.26 -19.08
C ASP A 624 -5.35 -22.59 -19.48
N PRO A 625 -5.12 -23.43 -20.51
CA PRO A 625 -3.77 -23.78 -20.93
C PRO A 625 -2.89 -22.60 -21.33
N ALA A 626 -3.44 -21.54 -21.92
CA ALA A 626 -2.67 -20.36 -22.31
C ALA A 626 -2.22 -19.57 -21.09
N GLU A 627 -3.07 -19.47 -20.06
CA GLU A 627 -2.74 -18.82 -18.78
C GLU A 627 -1.75 -19.67 -17.97
N ILE A 628 -1.89 -21.01 -17.99
CA ILE A 628 -0.90 -21.90 -17.37
C ILE A 628 0.51 -21.61 -17.92
N GLU A 629 0.67 -21.48 -19.24
CA GLU A 629 1.96 -21.20 -19.83
C GLU A 629 2.47 -19.77 -19.51
N ARG A 630 1.58 -18.79 -19.47
CA ARG A 630 1.93 -17.42 -19.05
C ARG A 630 2.43 -17.39 -17.62
N VAL A 631 1.65 -17.92 -16.68
CA VAL A 631 1.99 -17.95 -15.26
C VAL A 631 3.23 -18.81 -14.99
N ARG A 632 3.38 -19.94 -15.70
CA ARG A 632 4.57 -20.81 -15.61
C ARG A 632 5.86 -20.05 -15.85
N ALA A 633 5.92 -19.24 -16.91
CA ALA A 633 7.09 -18.45 -17.25
C ALA A 633 7.49 -17.49 -16.13
N THR A 634 6.51 -16.73 -15.62
CA THR A 634 6.70 -15.77 -14.51
C THR A 634 7.06 -16.51 -13.20
N TRP A 635 6.45 -17.65 -12.92
CA TRP A 635 6.73 -18.46 -11.74
C TRP A 635 8.16 -18.99 -11.70
N ILE A 636 8.64 -19.50 -12.83
CA ILE A 636 10.04 -19.97 -12.96
C ILE A 636 11.02 -18.81 -12.78
N ALA A 637 10.72 -17.64 -13.35
CA ALA A 637 11.53 -16.44 -13.14
C ALA A 637 11.56 -16.04 -11.64
N GLY A 638 10.42 -16.16 -10.95
CA GLY A 638 10.31 -15.95 -9.50
C GLY A 638 11.21 -16.91 -8.70
N ILE A 639 11.20 -18.22 -9.03
CA ILE A 639 12.08 -19.20 -8.37
C ILE A 639 13.56 -18.84 -8.56
N LYS A 640 13.96 -18.36 -9.74
CA LYS A 640 15.34 -17.90 -9.99
C LYS A 640 15.70 -16.69 -9.10
N GLN A 641 14.77 -15.76 -8.92
CA GLN A 641 14.96 -14.62 -8.00
C GLN A 641 15.04 -15.05 -6.53
N GLU A 642 14.22 -16.02 -6.08
CA GLU A 642 14.31 -16.59 -4.73
C GLU A 642 15.70 -17.17 -4.44
N LYS A 643 16.29 -17.86 -5.41
CA LYS A 643 17.64 -18.42 -5.29
C LYS A 643 18.73 -17.35 -5.20
N ALA A 644 18.50 -16.17 -5.77
CA ALA A 644 19.45 -15.06 -5.75
C ALA A 644 19.38 -14.22 -4.45
N ARG A 645 18.34 -14.39 -3.62
CA ARG A 645 18.15 -13.66 -2.36
C ARG A 645 18.52 -14.54 -1.17
N PRO A 646 19.41 -14.09 -0.25
CA PRO A 646 19.90 -14.94 0.84
C PRO A 646 18.78 -15.54 1.73
N GLN A 647 17.79 -14.77 2.11
CA GLN A 647 16.70 -15.25 3.00
C GLN A 647 15.85 -16.32 2.32
N THR A 648 15.40 -16.08 1.07
CA THR A 648 14.59 -17.05 0.34
C THR A 648 15.41 -18.27 -0.09
N ALA A 649 16.70 -18.10 -0.39
CA ALA A 649 17.62 -19.21 -0.63
C ALA A 649 17.75 -20.10 0.63
N ALA A 650 17.81 -19.51 1.83
CA ALA A 650 17.81 -20.24 3.09
C ALA A 650 16.50 -21.02 3.31
N LEU A 651 15.34 -20.41 3.08
CA LEU A 651 14.02 -21.07 3.17
C LEU A 651 13.86 -22.20 2.15
N ARG A 652 14.62 -22.20 1.06
CA ARG A 652 14.63 -23.30 0.09
C ARG A 652 15.54 -24.44 0.48
N THR A 653 16.66 -24.16 1.16
CA THR A 653 17.72 -25.15 1.42
C THR A 653 17.72 -25.70 2.83
N LEU A 654 17.32 -24.90 3.82
CA LEU A 654 17.35 -25.29 5.24
C LEU A 654 16.36 -26.42 5.59
N PRO A 655 15.07 -26.40 5.14
CA PRO A 655 14.11 -27.40 5.54
C PRO A 655 14.52 -28.84 5.16
N PRO A 656 14.99 -29.14 3.94
CA PRO A 656 15.51 -30.48 3.61
C PRO A 656 16.66 -30.94 4.50
N LEU A 657 17.51 -30.03 4.97
CA LEU A 657 18.61 -30.34 5.88
C LEU A 657 18.15 -30.62 7.31
N LEU A 658 17.10 -29.88 7.76
CA LEU A 658 16.56 -30.04 9.12
C LEU A 658 15.71 -31.32 9.27
N TYR A 659 14.84 -31.58 8.30
CA TYR A 659 13.88 -32.68 8.40
C TYR A 659 14.38 -34.00 7.79
N GLY A 660 15.35 -33.94 6.89
CA GLY A 660 15.88 -35.10 6.20
C GLY A 660 14.98 -35.67 5.08
N ALA A 661 15.57 -36.46 4.20
CA ALA A 661 14.86 -37.00 3.04
C ALA A 661 13.64 -37.87 3.46
N GLY A 662 12.53 -37.67 2.78
CA GLY A 662 11.27 -38.41 2.99
C GLY A 662 10.34 -37.80 4.03
N HIS A 663 10.74 -36.82 4.79
CA HIS A 663 9.83 -36.09 5.68
C HIS A 663 8.93 -35.14 4.88
N PRO A 664 7.62 -35.01 5.19
CA PRO A 664 6.70 -34.11 4.49
C PRO A 664 7.17 -32.63 4.43
N TYR A 665 7.95 -32.19 5.40
CA TYR A 665 8.50 -30.85 5.46
C TYR A 665 9.92 -30.70 4.91
N ALA A 666 10.50 -31.77 4.36
CA ALA A 666 11.79 -31.73 3.68
C ALA A 666 11.69 -31.12 2.26
N ILE A 667 11.00 -29.99 2.14
CA ILE A 667 10.70 -29.28 0.89
C ILE A 667 10.99 -27.78 1.06
N PRO A 668 11.17 -27.01 -0.01
CA PRO A 668 11.31 -25.56 0.09
C PRO A 668 10.12 -24.90 0.80
N PHE A 669 10.38 -24.16 1.88
CA PHE A 669 9.33 -23.45 2.63
C PHE A 669 8.83 -22.18 1.92
N THR A 670 9.36 -21.85 0.75
CA THR A 670 8.77 -20.83 -0.12
C THR A 670 7.48 -21.31 -0.79
N GLY A 671 7.20 -22.63 -0.78
CA GLY A 671 6.03 -23.22 -1.43
C GLY A 671 6.08 -23.19 -2.97
N SER A 672 7.03 -22.46 -3.57
CA SER A 672 7.14 -22.25 -5.03
C SER A 672 7.58 -23.51 -5.80
N GLY A 673 8.05 -24.53 -5.09
CA GLY A 673 8.48 -25.79 -5.67
C GLY A 673 9.86 -25.73 -6.34
N ALA A 674 10.03 -26.45 -7.43
CA ALA A 674 11.28 -26.53 -8.19
C ALA A 674 11.05 -26.21 -9.68
N GLU A 675 12.00 -25.55 -10.34
CA GLU A 675 11.89 -25.17 -11.75
C GLU A 675 11.50 -26.36 -12.66
N ALA A 676 12.17 -27.52 -12.47
CA ALA A 676 11.89 -28.71 -13.26
C ALA A 676 10.47 -29.27 -13.01
N SER A 677 9.99 -29.21 -11.77
CA SER A 677 8.63 -29.61 -11.42
C SER A 677 7.61 -28.69 -12.09
N ILE A 678 7.78 -27.37 -11.91
CA ILE A 678 6.88 -26.36 -12.50
C ILE A 678 6.87 -26.46 -14.04
N ALA A 679 8.05 -26.64 -14.66
CA ALA A 679 8.13 -26.84 -16.12
C ALA A 679 7.35 -28.07 -16.62
N SER A 680 7.19 -29.10 -15.78
CA SER A 680 6.49 -30.34 -16.13
C SER A 680 5.03 -30.42 -15.68
N LEU A 681 4.51 -29.40 -14.99
CA LEU A 681 3.11 -29.37 -14.54
C LEU A 681 2.15 -29.39 -15.74
N THR A 682 1.12 -30.17 -15.64
CA THR A 682 0.04 -30.25 -16.62
C THR A 682 -1.25 -29.69 -16.02
N ARG A 683 -2.22 -29.38 -16.86
CA ARG A 683 -3.55 -28.99 -16.42
C ARG A 683 -4.18 -30.08 -15.53
N ASP A 684 -3.97 -31.36 -15.85
CA ASP A 684 -4.52 -32.49 -15.09
C ASP A 684 -3.93 -32.57 -13.67
N ASP A 685 -2.65 -32.20 -13.48
CA ASP A 685 -2.06 -32.12 -12.13
C ASP A 685 -2.80 -31.06 -11.27
N LEU A 686 -3.15 -29.91 -11.85
CA LEU A 686 -3.86 -28.83 -11.15
C LEU A 686 -5.30 -29.22 -10.83
N VAL A 687 -6.00 -29.83 -11.79
CA VAL A 687 -7.36 -30.35 -11.60
C VAL A 687 -7.38 -31.44 -10.53
N ALA A 688 -6.39 -32.33 -10.51
CA ALA A 688 -6.27 -33.35 -9.48
C ALA A 688 -6.03 -32.72 -8.10
N PHE A 689 -5.14 -31.75 -7.98
CA PHE A 689 -4.95 -31.04 -6.71
C PHE A 689 -6.25 -30.39 -6.22
N HIS A 690 -6.93 -29.64 -7.07
CA HIS A 690 -8.20 -28.98 -6.73
C HIS A 690 -9.25 -29.98 -6.24
N ARG A 691 -9.45 -31.09 -6.95
CA ARG A 691 -10.41 -32.15 -6.57
C ARG A 691 -10.05 -32.82 -5.25
N ASP A 692 -8.77 -33.15 -5.04
CA ASP A 692 -8.33 -33.99 -3.95
C ASP A 692 -8.10 -33.24 -2.64
N TRP A 693 -7.76 -31.93 -2.72
CA TRP A 693 -7.33 -31.13 -1.57
C TRP A 693 -8.23 -29.95 -1.23
N LEU A 694 -9.22 -29.64 -2.08
CA LEU A 694 -10.19 -28.57 -1.81
C LEU A 694 -11.64 -29.09 -1.74
N PRO A 695 -11.91 -30.21 -1.03
CA PRO A 695 -13.25 -30.75 -0.93
C PRO A 695 -14.12 -29.87 -0.01
N PRO A 696 -15.36 -29.53 -0.41
CA PRO A 696 -16.22 -28.63 0.36
C PRO A 696 -16.56 -29.13 1.78
N ASP A 697 -16.72 -30.42 1.96
CA ASP A 697 -17.09 -31.04 3.24
C ASP A 697 -15.99 -31.00 4.31
N GLN A 698 -14.75 -30.65 3.94
CA GLN A 698 -13.63 -30.42 4.84
C GLN A 698 -13.29 -28.96 5.03
N ALA A 699 -13.97 -28.07 4.33
CA ALA A 699 -13.72 -26.65 4.39
C ALA A 699 -14.32 -26.00 5.64
N ARG A 700 -13.63 -24.97 6.14
CA ARG A 700 -14.12 -24.05 7.16
C ARG A 700 -14.22 -22.64 6.58
N ILE A 701 -15.38 -22.01 6.75
CA ILE A 701 -15.60 -20.61 6.39
C ILE A 701 -15.56 -19.79 7.66
N THR A 702 -14.66 -18.83 7.72
CA THR A 702 -14.62 -17.80 8.76
C THR A 702 -15.04 -16.48 8.14
N VAL A 703 -16.02 -15.82 8.77
CA VAL A 703 -16.58 -14.54 8.32
C VAL A 703 -16.46 -13.52 9.43
N VAL A 704 -15.96 -12.34 9.11
CA VAL A 704 -15.92 -11.19 10.01
C VAL A 704 -16.35 -9.95 9.24
N GLY A 705 -17.29 -9.17 9.77
CA GLY A 705 -17.66 -7.90 9.13
C GLY A 705 -19.13 -7.56 9.22
N ASP A 706 -19.53 -6.62 8.37
CA ASP A 706 -20.87 -6.05 8.32
C ASP A 706 -21.84 -6.94 7.53
N THR A 707 -22.21 -8.05 8.17
CA THR A 707 -23.13 -9.05 7.61
C THR A 707 -23.81 -9.82 8.74
N THR A 708 -24.80 -10.65 8.40
CA THR A 708 -25.50 -11.56 9.31
C THR A 708 -25.39 -13.00 8.86
N LEU A 709 -25.60 -13.95 9.79
CA LEU A 709 -25.57 -15.37 9.46
C LEU A 709 -26.61 -15.77 8.39
N ALA A 710 -27.72 -15.02 8.29
CA ALA A 710 -28.77 -15.25 7.31
C ALA A 710 -28.35 -14.79 5.89
N GLN A 711 -27.45 -13.80 5.78
CA GLN A 711 -26.94 -13.32 4.49
C GLN A 711 -25.83 -14.21 3.94
N ILE A 712 -25.04 -14.80 4.83
CA ILE A 712 -23.97 -15.75 4.47
C ILE A 712 -24.52 -17.13 4.18
#